data_afb1f03d0af8e875787d28ad6254b68b
#
_entry.id   afb1f03d0af8e875787d28ad6254b68b
#
_cell.length_a   1.000
_cell.length_b   1.000
_cell.length_c   1.000
_cell.angle_alpha   90.00
_cell.angle_beta   90.00
_cell.angle_gamma   90.00
#
_symmetry.space_group_name_H-M   'P 1'
#
loop_
_entity.id
_entity.type
_entity.pdbx_description
1 polymer ?
#
loop_
_entity_poly.entity_id
_entity_poly.type
_entity_poly.pdbx_seq_one_letter_code
_entity_poly.pdbx_strand_id
1 'polypeptide(L)'
;MSEEKLNKNSERAVTKDTGENSQKIMSEEKKNYSDTLNLPQTDFKMRGNLPQREPEIQKAIFENGLYEKILKKNEGHKHFVLHDGPPYANGEIHAGHALNKILKDTIVRYKSMKGYYSPYIPGFDTHGMPTEKKAIEKLGLDRNKIPVPKFRDTCKEFTKKYKDIQTEGFKRLGVLGDWEHPYITYDPKMEARQIGVFGDMYKKGYIYRGLKPVYWCTDCETALAEAEIEYKDVTSTSIYVKFPIVDGKGLIDTDDTSIVIWTTTPWTLPGNTGITIGADFEYSLVKVNYKNDESKFAGEANSDLNVDDKKQIKENNKKAVDGTNSEKLILATDLVDKVMKLAGIEEYRTIKTFKGSELEGILCKHPFLNRTSRVVLGSEVTVNVDLVEGTGCVHTAPAYGKEDYLQGLKDKLPMIVEVNEKGIQQDGAGPFKGMFYAKSNKAIVEWLDEHNFLLKSEPITHSYPHCWRCKNPIIFRATKQWFASIDGFREDTLKAIETVKWHPLDWGKSRMYDMIKNRNDWCISRQRTWGVPLPIFYCEKCNEPYVTEESIAKIQEIVKNEGTNAWWEKTAEELMPYNAKCPKCGCTQFTKEKDIMDVWFDSGSTHQSVLVERGLDYPADLYLEGNDQYRGWFQSSLLTSVATNGIAPYKEVLCCGMVVDGQGKKMSKSLGNGISPNDMSKKYGADIVRLWVLSSDYEMDVNLSDEILKGISDVYRKIRNTLRYMLGNTYDFDPENPVKYEDMQEIDKWALTRLNKLIKDCTKDYDNYDFKNCYHDVNQFCVVDMSSFYLDIIKDRLYTEKADSLLRRSAQTAMYYILDALTKILTPMISFTVEDVWKAMKHTKNENVESPMLADYPVENKEWDNNEIAEKWNKIIMIKDIASKELELSRADKVIGNSLDALLTITAGTEDYKFLKENEKIIRDVLIVSQLKLVENKNAKSVLKNADKNNVEGNFEIKVEHAKGEKCDRCWQYFEHLEDGLCERCKNVLKQLN
;
A
#
# COMPACT_ATOMS: atom_id res chain seq x y z
N MET A 1 0.79 -7.38 46.17
CA MET A 1 1.96 -7.34 47.05
C MET A 1 2.91 -6.36 46.42
N SER A 2 3.20 -5.22 46.89
CA SER A 2 2.78 -4.38 48.02
C SER A 2 3.38 -2.99 47.78
N GLU A 3 2.50 -2.02 47.73
CA GLU A 3 2.88 -0.63 48.03
C GLU A 3 3.46 -0.63 49.43
N GLU A 4 4.72 -0.30 49.56
CA GLU A 4 5.39 0.15 50.79
C GLU A 4 6.90 0.24 50.54
N LYS A 5 7.34 1.44 50.14
CA LYS A 5 8.71 1.96 50.36
C LYS A 5 8.95 3.25 49.52
N LEU A 6 8.31 4.30 49.93
CA LEU A 6 8.76 5.67 49.56
C LEU A 6 8.07 6.68 50.53
N ASN A 7 8.46 6.61 51.76
CA ASN A 7 8.22 7.72 52.73
C ASN A 7 9.08 7.50 53.97
N LYS A 8 10.30 7.97 53.91
CA LYS A 8 11.15 8.25 55.13
C LYS A 8 12.35 9.08 54.66
N ASN A 9 12.21 10.38 54.74
CA ASN A 9 13.28 11.32 55.06
C ASN A 9 12.73 12.78 55.06
N SER A 10 12.01 13.06 56.10
CA SER A 10 11.81 14.44 56.57
C SER A 10 11.40 14.35 58.03
N GLU A 11 12.39 14.33 58.90
CA GLU A 11 12.31 14.74 60.33
C GLU A 11 13.64 14.41 60.97
N ARG A 12 14.51 15.37 61.09
CA ARG A 12 15.50 15.40 62.21
C ARG A 12 15.55 16.80 62.80
N ALA A 13 15.24 16.78 64.04
CA ALA A 13 14.97 17.83 64.96
C ALA A 13 16.17 18.72 65.23
N VAL A 14 15.79 19.92 65.62
CA VAL A 14 16.56 20.97 66.24
C VAL A 14 17.08 20.51 67.63
N THR A 15 18.38 20.63 67.83
CA THR A 15 18.93 20.81 69.18
C THR A 15 19.80 22.06 69.17
N LYS A 16 19.43 22.99 70.03
CA LYS A 16 20.21 24.18 70.45
C LYS A 16 21.45 23.71 71.16
N ASP A 17 22.61 24.30 70.85
CA ASP A 17 23.59 24.60 71.89
C ASP A 17 24.26 25.92 71.58
N THR A 18 24.46 26.67 72.62
CA THR A 18 24.95 28.01 72.71
C THR A 18 26.49 28.07 72.93
N GLY A 19 27.16 28.90 72.10
CA GLY A 19 28.59 29.21 72.34
C GLY A 19 29.06 30.32 71.41
N GLU A 20 29.18 31.49 71.98
CA GLU A 20 29.74 32.69 71.34
C GLU A 20 31.09 32.48 70.73
N ASN A 21 31.34 32.85 69.46
CA ASN A 21 32.40 33.84 69.19
C ASN A 21 32.29 34.39 67.76
N SER A 22 32.34 35.67 67.69
CA SER A 22 32.18 36.58 66.61
C SER A 22 33.31 36.43 65.56
N GLN A 23 32.91 36.26 64.30
CA GLN A 23 33.45 37.05 63.17
C GLN A 23 32.42 37.09 62.04
N LYS A 24 31.72 38.25 61.97
CA LYS A 24 30.88 38.61 60.83
C LYS A 24 31.82 38.72 59.63
N ILE A 25 31.90 37.68 58.80
CA ILE A 25 32.19 37.84 57.39
C ILE A 25 30.82 38.21 56.78
N MET A 26 30.67 39.47 56.42
CA MET A 26 29.57 39.93 55.59
C MET A 26 29.66 39.15 54.27
N SER A 27 28.88 38.11 54.11
CA SER A 27 28.58 37.57 52.78
C SER A 27 27.77 38.67 52.09
N GLU A 28 28.39 39.37 51.14
CA GLU A 28 27.68 40.19 50.16
C GLU A 28 26.59 39.31 49.56
N GLU A 29 25.31 39.70 49.74
CA GLU A 29 24.16 39.10 49.05
C GLU A 29 24.44 39.28 47.56
N LYS A 30 24.81 38.19 46.86
CA LYS A 30 24.94 38.22 45.40
C LYS A 30 23.65 38.74 44.79
N LYS A 31 23.70 39.92 44.16
CA LYS A 31 22.58 40.52 43.48
C LYS A 31 22.04 39.54 42.44
N ASN A 32 20.75 39.21 42.54
CA ASN A 32 20.07 38.38 41.57
C ASN A 32 19.65 39.24 40.37
N TYR A 33 20.18 38.91 39.20
CA TYR A 33 19.91 39.62 37.92
C TYR A 33 18.90 38.89 37.04
N SER A 34 18.26 37.80 37.47
CA SER A 34 17.33 37.00 36.68
C SER A 34 16.17 37.80 36.11
N ASP A 35 15.65 38.78 36.88
CA ASP A 35 14.52 39.61 36.46
C ASP A 35 14.89 40.66 35.39
N THR A 36 16.18 40.83 35.13
CA THR A 36 16.70 41.71 34.06
C THR A 36 16.97 40.97 32.73
N LEU A 37 16.73 39.68 32.69
CA LEU A 37 16.96 38.85 31.50
C LEU A 37 15.67 38.69 30.69
N ASN A 38 15.79 38.71 29.38
CA ASN A 38 14.66 38.43 28.46
C ASN A 38 14.46 36.90 28.36
N LEU A 39 13.84 36.30 29.40
CA LEU A 39 13.60 34.87 29.41
C LEU A 39 12.44 34.49 28.47
N PRO A 40 12.48 33.27 27.83
CA PRO A 40 11.45 32.81 26.88
C PRO A 40 10.05 32.74 27.52
N GLN A 41 9.05 33.23 26.81
CA GLN A 41 7.64 33.19 27.22
C GLN A 41 6.77 32.64 26.11
N THR A 42 5.91 31.67 26.39
CA THR A 42 4.97 31.12 25.40
C THR A 42 3.85 30.33 26.07
N ASP A 43 2.65 30.44 25.53
CA ASP A 43 1.49 29.62 25.92
C ASP A 43 1.55 28.20 25.31
N PHE A 44 2.45 27.96 24.36
CA PHE A 44 2.66 26.66 23.75
C PHE A 44 3.21 25.66 24.79
N LYS A 45 2.40 24.68 25.17
CA LYS A 45 2.64 23.78 26.30
C LYS A 45 3.97 23.02 26.14
N MET A 46 4.63 22.74 27.28
CA MET A 46 5.89 21.99 27.30
C MET A 46 5.73 20.57 26.77
N ARG A 47 4.68 19.86 27.18
CA ARG A 47 4.37 18.50 26.72
C ARG A 47 3.31 18.55 25.63
N GLY A 48 3.51 17.77 24.56
CA GLY A 48 2.57 17.68 23.44
C GLY A 48 1.22 17.10 23.84
N ASN A 49 1.22 16.04 24.67
CA ASN A 49 0.02 15.31 25.09
C ASN A 49 -0.93 15.03 23.92
N LEU A 50 -0.39 14.60 22.78
CA LEU A 50 -1.10 14.46 21.52
C LEU A 50 -2.41 13.66 21.64
N PRO A 51 -2.44 12.49 22.31
CA PRO A 51 -3.67 11.72 22.43
C PRO A 51 -4.86 12.48 23.04
N GLN A 52 -4.58 13.46 23.93
CA GLN A 52 -5.60 14.29 24.58
C GLN A 52 -5.84 15.60 23.82
N ARG A 53 -4.80 16.20 23.28
CA ARG A 53 -4.87 17.52 22.63
C ARG A 53 -5.43 17.48 21.22
N GLU A 54 -5.03 16.51 20.42
CA GLU A 54 -5.46 16.39 19.02
C GLU A 54 -6.98 16.30 18.83
N PRO A 55 -7.78 15.59 19.66
CA PRO A 55 -9.23 15.58 19.52
C PRO A 55 -9.89 16.97 19.68
N GLU A 56 -9.33 17.83 20.51
CA GLU A 56 -9.82 19.21 20.67
C GLU A 56 -9.52 20.05 19.42
N ILE A 57 -8.32 19.91 18.87
CA ILE A 57 -7.90 20.60 17.64
C ILE A 57 -8.71 20.06 16.45
N GLN A 58 -8.86 18.73 16.34
CA GLN A 58 -9.68 18.08 15.31
C GLN A 58 -11.10 18.66 15.31
N LYS A 59 -11.74 18.71 16.49
CA LYS A 59 -13.09 19.25 16.63
C LYS A 59 -13.15 20.70 16.12
N ALA A 60 -12.20 21.54 16.49
CA ALA A 60 -12.15 22.94 16.04
C ALA A 60 -11.96 23.04 14.50
N ILE A 61 -11.12 22.21 13.89
CA ILE A 61 -10.89 22.18 12.43
C ILE A 61 -12.20 21.91 11.68
N PHE A 62 -12.97 20.90 12.11
CA PHE A 62 -14.20 20.51 11.42
C PHE A 62 -15.36 21.46 11.74
N GLU A 63 -15.53 21.91 12.98
CA GLU A 63 -16.59 22.86 13.36
C GLU A 63 -16.42 24.24 12.71
N ASN A 64 -15.17 24.66 12.44
CA ASN A 64 -14.88 25.93 11.76
C ASN A 64 -14.94 25.84 10.24
N GLY A 65 -15.21 24.68 9.63
CA GLY A 65 -15.30 24.51 8.19
C GLY A 65 -13.98 24.83 7.48
N LEU A 66 -12.84 24.34 8.01
CA LEU A 66 -11.53 24.67 7.46
C LEU A 66 -11.37 24.16 6.01
N TYR A 67 -11.93 22.99 5.70
CA TYR A 67 -11.85 22.43 4.35
C TYR A 67 -12.51 23.33 3.30
N GLU A 68 -13.71 23.82 3.59
CA GLU A 68 -14.48 24.71 2.73
C GLU A 68 -13.76 26.06 2.53
N LYS A 69 -13.13 26.58 3.59
CA LYS A 69 -12.33 27.81 3.52
C LYS A 69 -11.09 27.66 2.63
N ILE A 70 -10.42 26.50 2.68
CA ILE A 70 -9.29 26.18 1.81
C ILE A 70 -9.74 26.14 0.33
N LEU A 71 -10.85 25.45 0.04
CA LEU A 71 -11.39 25.43 -1.32
C LEU A 71 -11.78 26.80 -1.82
N LYS A 72 -12.46 27.59 -0.97
CA LYS A 72 -12.84 28.98 -1.31
C LYS A 72 -11.64 29.90 -1.56
N LYS A 73 -10.57 29.75 -0.78
CA LYS A 73 -9.32 30.49 -0.99
C LYS A 73 -8.75 30.25 -2.38
N ASN A 74 -8.80 29.02 -2.86
CA ASN A 74 -8.20 28.58 -4.12
C ASN A 74 -9.21 28.50 -5.29
N GLU A 75 -10.43 28.98 -5.10
CA GLU A 75 -11.46 29.00 -6.14
C GLU A 75 -10.99 29.80 -7.37
N GLY A 76 -11.14 29.22 -8.57
CA GLY A 76 -10.69 29.82 -9.83
C GLY A 76 -9.20 29.66 -10.11
N HIS A 77 -8.43 29.05 -9.21
CA HIS A 77 -7.01 28.72 -9.48
C HIS A 77 -6.89 27.40 -10.28
N LYS A 78 -5.65 27.07 -10.67
CA LYS A 78 -5.36 25.80 -11.34
C LYS A 78 -5.81 24.63 -10.48
N HIS A 79 -6.47 23.66 -11.09
CA HIS A 79 -6.96 22.48 -10.40
C HIS A 79 -5.86 21.44 -10.19
N PHE A 80 -6.01 20.67 -9.13
CA PHE A 80 -5.30 19.42 -8.92
C PHE A 80 -6.27 18.42 -8.29
N VAL A 81 -6.71 17.44 -9.05
CA VAL A 81 -7.69 16.43 -8.61
C VAL A 81 -7.01 15.11 -8.29
N LEU A 82 -6.94 14.78 -7.01
CA LEU A 82 -6.61 13.45 -6.52
C LEU A 82 -7.91 12.67 -6.32
N HIS A 83 -8.18 11.70 -7.19
CA HIS A 83 -9.35 10.84 -7.05
C HIS A 83 -9.10 9.74 -6.03
N ASP A 84 -10.02 9.55 -5.11
CA ASP A 84 -9.89 8.57 -4.02
C ASP A 84 -10.36 7.19 -4.46
N GLY A 85 -9.52 6.16 -4.30
CA GLY A 85 -9.96 4.77 -4.40
C GLY A 85 -10.78 4.39 -3.17
N PRO A 86 -11.99 3.85 -3.35
CA PRO A 86 -12.90 3.63 -2.25
C PRO A 86 -12.55 2.38 -1.44
N PRO A 87 -12.24 2.48 -0.13
CA PRO A 87 -12.10 1.30 0.70
C PRO A 87 -13.43 0.59 0.90
N TYR A 88 -13.40 -0.74 1.10
CA TYR A 88 -14.60 -1.50 1.45
C TYR A 88 -15.15 -1.11 2.82
N ALA A 89 -16.42 -0.67 2.86
CA ALA A 89 -17.12 -0.31 4.09
C ALA A 89 -17.63 -1.55 4.86
N ASN A 90 -16.73 -2.43 5.31
CA ASN A 90 -17.07 -3.73 5.92
C ASN A 90 -16.26 -4.07 7.18
N GLY A 91 -15.52 -3.11 7.73
CA GLY A 91 -14.69 -3.25 8.92
C GLY A 91 -14.09 -1.91 9.36
N GLU A 92 -13.40 -1.91 10.48
CA GLU A 92 -12.61 -0.77 10.95
C GLU A 92 -11.39 -0.53 10.08
N ILE A 93 -10.84 0.69 10.13
CA ILE A 93 -9.59 1.02 9.43
C ILE A 93 -8.41 0.22 9.97
N HIS A 94 -7.46 -0.10 9.11
CA HIS A 94 -6.20 -0.78 9.45
C HIS A 94 -4.99 0.06 9.02
N ALA A 95 -3.79 -0.38 9.40
CA ALA A 95 -2.56 0.38 9.14
C ALA A 95 -2.33 0.71 7.65
N GLY A 96 -2.71 -0.17 6.72
CA GLY A 96 -2.68 0.12 5.28
C GLY A 96 -3.61 1.26 4.87
N HIS A 97 -4.79 1.39 5.48
CA HIS A 97 -5.66 2.54 5.27
C HIS A 97 -5.02 3.84 5.80
N ALA A 98 -4.33 3.79 6.95
CA ALA A 98 -3.62 4.94 7.48
C ALA A 98 -2.49 5.39 6.55
N LEU A 99 -1.67 4.44 6.06
CA LEU A 99 -0.62 4.70 5.08
C LEU A 99 -1.19 5.44 3.85
N ASN A 100 -2.20 4.86 3.23
CA ASN A 100 -2.82 5.38 2.01
C ASN A 100 -3.45 6.78 2.21
N LYS A 101 -4.30 6.94 3.23
CA LYS A 101 -5.03 8.21 3.45
C LYS A 101 -4.14 9.35 3.93
N ILE A 102 -3.09 9.05 4.70
CA ILE A 102 -2.12 10.07 5.12
C ILE A 102 -1.29 10.57 3.93
N LEU A 103 -0.86 9.68 3.03
CA LEU A 103 -0.15 10.09 1.80
C LEU A 103 -1.03 11.00 0.93
N LYS A 104 -2.29 10.63 0.71
CA LYS A 104 -3.26 11.44 -0.04
C LYS A 104 -3.47 12.81 0.60
N ASP A 105 -3.74 12.86 1.90
CA ASP A 105 -3.95 14.10 2.65
C ASP A 105 -2.72 15.01 2.61
N THR A 106 -1.52 14.43 2.72
CA THR A 106 -0.26 15.16 2.60
C THR A 106 -0.13 15.85 1.23
N ILE A 107 -0.44 15.14 0.15
CA ILE A 107 -0.39 15.69 -1.22
C ILE A 107 -1.44 16.79 -1.40
N VAL A 108 -2.68 16.54 -0.98
CA VAL A 108 -3.78 17.50 -1.12
C VAL A 108 -3.48 18.79 -0.32
N ARG A 109 -2.99 18.65 0.92
CA ARG A 109 -2.59 19.81 1.74
C ARG A 109 -1.47 20.62 1.08
N TYR A 110 -0.42 19.95 0.63
CA TYR A 110 0.70 20.62 -0.05
C TYR A 110 0.23 21.35 -1.32
N LYS A 111 -0.53 20.67 -2.19
CA LYS A 111 -1.05 21.29 -3.42
C LYS A 111 -1.98 22.47 -3.12
N SER A 112 -2.83 22.36 -2.09
CA SER A 112 -3.69 23.47 -1.65
C SER A 112 -2.87 24.67 -1.16
N MET A 113 -1.81 24.46 -0.37
CA MET A 113 -0.92 25.52 0.08
C MET A 113 -0.08 26.12 -1.05
N LYS A 114 0.17 25.36 -2.13
CA LYS A 114 0.79 25.86 -3.39
C LYS A 114 -0.20 26.64 -4.26
N GLY A 115 -1.43 26.85 -3.81
CA GLY A 115 -2.45 27.63 -4.48
C GLY A 115 -3.25 26.84 -5.51
N TYR A 116 -3.22 25.51 -5.53
CA TYR A 116 -4.12 24.72 -6.39
C TYR A 116 -5.52 24.59 -5.75
N TYR A 117 -6.54 24.68 -6.60
CA TYR A 117 -7.86 24.20 -6.22
C TYR A 117 -7.86 22.67 -6.22
N SER A 118 -7.80 22.08 -5.01
CA SER A 118 -7.60 20.63 -4.85
C SER A 118 -8.71 19.98 -4.00
N PRO A 119 -9.91 19.77 -4.60
CA PRO A 119 -11.00 19.10 -3.89
C PRO A 119 -10.66 17.63 -3.68
N TYR A 120 -10.88 17.14 -2.45
CA TYR A 120 -10.75 15.74 -2.10
C TYR A 120 -12.09 15.16 -1.63
N ILE A 121 -12.64 14.25 -2.42
CA ILE A 121 -13.94 13.59 -2.15
C ILE A 121 -13.65 12.16 -1.72
N PRO A 122 -13.79 11.83 -0.42
CA PRO A 122 -13.59 10.47 0.07
C PRO A 122 -14.61 9.50 -0.51
N GLY A 123 -14.17 8.28 -0.81
CA GLY A 123 -15.03 7.23 -1.36
C GLY A 123 -15.23 6.05 -0.43
N PHE A 124 -16.32 5.30 -0.66
CA PHE A 124 -16.61 4.04 0.02
C PHE A 124 -17.19 3.03 -0.96
N ASP A 125 -16.52 1.86 -1.07
CA ASP A 125 -17.05 0.71 -1.79
C ASP A 125 -17.89 -0.14 -0.85
N THR A 126 -19.12 -0.45 -1.27
CA THR A 126 -20.11 -1.02 -0.37
C THR A 126 -20.69 -2.34 -0.84
N HIS A 127 -20.63 -2.63 -2.13
CA HIS A 127 -21.26 -3.76 -2.76
C HIS A 127 -20.40 -5.05 -2.78
N GLY A 128 -20.97 -6.08 -3.35
CA GLY A 128 -20.30 -7.31 -3.72
C GLY A 128 -20.05 -8.28 -2.58
N MET A 129 -19.41 -9.36 -2.94
CA MET A 129 -19.09 -10.48 -2.05
C MET A 129 -18.32 -10.05 -0.78
N PRO A 130 -17.37 -9.08 -0.82
CA PRO A 130 -16.63 -8.69 0.38
C PRO A 130 -17.52 -8.20 1.52
N THR A 131 -18.55 -7.46 1.20
CA THR A 131 -19.49 -6.91 2.18
C THR A 131 -20.61 -7.87 2.51
N GLU A 132 -21.21 -8.49 1.50
CA GLU A 132 -22.30 -9.48 1.65
C GLU A 132 -21.89 -10.60 2.62
N LYS A 133 -20.72 -11.21 2.43
CA LYS A 133 -20.22 -12.28 3.29
C LYS A 133 -19.97 -11.82 4.73
N LYS A 134 -19.42 -10.62 4.92
CA LYS A 134 -19.22 -10.04 6.25
C LYS A 134 -20.52 -9.74 6.98
N ALA A 135 -21.54 -9.27 6.26
CA ALA A 135 -22.87 -9.05 6.81
C ALA A 135 -23.50 -10.37 7.24
N ILE A 136 -23.43 -11.41 6.39
CA ILE A 136 -23.91 -12.76 6.70
C ILE A 136 -23.23 -13.30 7.96
N GLU A 137 -21.88 -13.28 8.03
CA GLU A 137 -21.11 -13.80 9.15
C GLU A 137 -21.44 -13.08 10.47
N LYS A 138 -21.50 -11.74 10.46
CA LYS A 138 -21.69 -10.95 11.68
C LYS A 138 -23.13 -10.90 12.19
N LEU A 139 -24.08 -11.03 11.28
CA LEU A 139 -25.52 -10.93 11.60
C LEU A 139 -26.19 -12.31 11.66
N GLY A 140 -25.47 -13.41 11.35
CA GLY A 140 -26.02 -14.77 11.33
C GLY A 140 -27.10 -14.97 10.29
N LEU A 141 -27.00 -14.32 9.11
CA LEU A 141 -28.03 -14.32 8.07
C LEU A 141 -27.91 -15.57 7.19
N ASP A 142 -29.07 -16.08 6.75
CA ASP A 142 -29.18 -17.06 5.65
C ASP A 142 -29.83 -16.37 4.45
N ARG A 143 -29.04 -16.05 3.41
CA ARG A 143 -29.52 -15.34 2.21
C ARG A 143 -30.66 -16.06 1.48
N ASN A 144 -30.74 -17.38 1.61
CA ASN A 144 -31.75 -18.18 0.94
C ASN A 144 -33.12 -18.19 1.67
N LYS A 145 -33.14 -17.69 2.92
CA LYS A 145 -34.37 -17.61 3.74
C LYS A 145 -34.96 -16.21 3.86
N ILE A 146 -34.26 -15.19 3.38
CA ILE A 146 -34.65 -13.78 3.50
C ILE A 146 -35.04 -13.27 2.11
N PRO A 147 -36.19 -12.56 1.95
CA PRO A 147 -36.51 -11.89 0.69
C PRO A 147 -35.39 -10.96 0.23
N VAL A 148 -35.10 -10.98 -1.09
CA VAL A 148 -33.94 -10.25 -1.66
C VAL A 148 -33.92 -8.76 -1.28
N PRO A 149 -35.02 -7.97 -1.41
CA PRO A 149 -35.00 -6.56 -1.03
C PRO A 149 -34.60 -6.36 0.44
N LYS A 150 -35.21 -7.12 1.36
CA LYS A 150 -34.89 -7.06 2.80
C LYS A 150 -33.47 -7.45 3.11
N PHE A 151 -32.91 -8.43 2.41
CA PHE A 151 -31.51 -8.82 2.55
C PHE A 151 -30.57 -7.68 2.10
N ARG A 152 -30.90 -7.03 0.97
CA ARG A 152 -30.17 -5.89 0.43
C ARG A 152 -30.20 -4.69 1.39
N ASP A 153 -31.35 -4.35 1.96
CA ASP A 153 -31.48 -3.29 2.97
C ASP A 153 -30.62 -3.59 4.21
N THR A 154 -30.60 -4.85 4.64
CA THR A 154 -29.73 -5.27 5.76
C THR A 154 -28.24 -5.09 5.45
N CYS A 155 -27.81 -5.42 4.23
CA CYS A 155 -26.44 -5.16 3.77
C CYS A 155 -26.15 -3.65 3.71
N LYS A 156 -27.10 -2.84 3.24
CA LYS A 156 -26.98 -1.37 3.17
C LYS A 156 -26.77 -0.75 4.57
N GLU A 157 -27.59 -1.15 5.53
CA GLU A 157 -27.44 -0.66 6.93
C GLU A 157 -26.10 -1.14 7.55
N PHE A 158 -25.67 -2.35 7.24
CA PHE A 158 -24.37 -2.85 7.68
C PHE A 158 -23.21 -1.99 7.14
N THR A 159 -23.22 -1.66 5.85
CA THR A 159 -22.18 -0.82 5.24
C THR A 159 -22.22 0.60 5.74
N LYS A 160 -23.39 1.19 5.94
CA LYS A 160 -23.57 2.52 6.50
C LYS A 160 -22.88 2.65 7.86
N LYS A 161 -23.08 1.67 8.75
CA LYS A 161 -22.40 1.62 10.05
C LYS A 161 -20.88 1.66 9.90
N TYR A 162 -20.31 0.85 9.00
CA TYR A 162 -18.84 0.81 8.84
C TYR A 162 -18.29 2.02 8.10
N LYS A 163 -19.03 2.60 7.17
CA LYS A 163 -18.71 3.89 6.57
C LYS A 163 -18.54 4.97 7.67
N ASP A 164 -19.48 5.06 8.61
CA ASP A 164 -19.40 6.04 9.71
C ASP A 164 -18.19 5.78 10.60
N ILE A 165 -17.92 4.52 10.97
CA ILE A 165 -16.74 4.13 11.77
C ILE A 165 -15.42 4.50 11.04
N GLN A 166 -15.34 4.25 9.75
CA GLN A 166 -14.15 4.56 8.93
C GLN A 166 -13.97 6.07 8.79
N THR A 167 -15.07 6.81 8.57
CA THR A 167 -15.06 8.29 8.50
C THR A 167 -14.44 8.89 9.76
N GLU A 168 -14.91 8.48 10.93
CA GLU A 168 -14.36 8.96 12.20
C GLU A 168 -12.87 8.54 12.37
N GLY A 169 -12.51 7.33 11.94
CA GLY A 169 -11.11 6.88 11.94
C GLY A 169 -10.20 7.72 11.05
N PHE A 170 -10.65 8.10 9.85
CA PHE A 170 -9.89 8.95 8.94
C PHE A 170 -9.80 10.41 9.43
N LYS A 171 -10.90 10.97 9.94
CA LYS A 171 -10.90 12.27 10.59
C LYS A 171 -9.94 12.31 11.79
N ARG A 172 -9.86 11.21 12.57
CA ARG A 172 -8.92 11.10 13.69
C ARG A 172 -7.44 11.09 13.25
N LEU A 173 -7.14 10.64 12.04
CA LEU A 173 -5.80 10.74 11.43
C LEU A 173 -5.48 12.13 10.86
N GLY A 174 -6.43 13.08 10.94
CA GLY A 174 -6.28 14.43 10.42
C GLY A 174 -6.56 14.58 8.93
N VAL A 175 -7.18 13.59 8.29
CA VAL A 175 -7.48 13.64 6.85
C VAL A 175 -8.59 14.67 6.58
N LEU A 176 -8.28 15.68 5.78
CA LEU A 176 -9.24 16.69 5.30
C LEU A 176 -9.92 16.20 4.02
N GLY A 177 -11.17 16.61 3.81
CA GLY A 177 -11.95 16.27 2.63
C GLY A 177 -13.43 16.56 2.82
N ASP A 178 -14.23 16.39 1.78
CA ASP A 178 -15.68 16.51 1.83
C ASP A 178 -16.34 15.28 2.50
N TRP A 179 -16.23 15.24 3.81
CA TRP A 179 -16.80 14.15 4.62
C TRP A 179 -18.33 14.24 4.78
N GLU A 180 -18.94 15.35 4.41
CA GLU A 180 -20.40 15.53 4.44
C GLU A 180 -21.04 14.93 3.19
N HIS A 181 -20.32 15.01 2.04
CA HIS A 181 -20.79 14.50 0.75
C HIS A 181 -19.82 13.50 0.13
N PRO A 182 -19.38 12.45 0.85
CA PRO A 182 -18.51 11.42 0.28
C PRO A 182 -19.22 10.75 -0.89
N TYR A 183 -18.51 10.07 -1.77
CA TYR A 183 -19.15 9.19 -2.72
C TYR A 183 -19.28 7.77 -2.15
N ILE A 184 -20.41 7.12 -2.41
CA ILE A 184 -20.74 5.80 -1.87
C ILE A 184 -21.33 4.98 -3.00
N THR A 185 -20.78 3.78 -3.29
CA THR A 185 -21.19 3.01 -4.48
C THR A 185 -22.64 2.58 -4.46
N TYR A 186 -23.34 2.54 -3.33
CA TYR A 186 -24.79 2.31 -3.25
C TYR A 186 -25.66 3.58 -3.42
N ASP A 187 -25.06 4.73 -3.72
CA ASP A 187 -25.85 5.93 -4.03
C ASP A 187 -26.61 5.71 -5.33
N PRO A 188 -27.95 5.94 -5.38
CA PRO A 188 -28.75 5.69 -6.57
C PRO A 188 -28.27 6.40 -7.84
N LYS A 189 -27.66 7.59 -7.72
CA LYS A 189 -27.10 8.30 -8.86
C LYS A 189 -25.85 7.60 -9.39
N MET A 190 -25.01 7.06 -8.49
CA MET A 190 -23.82 6.29 -8.87
C MET A 190 -24.19 4.96 -9.50
N GLU A 191 -25.15 4.22 -8.90
CA GLU A 191 -25.68 2.96 -9.46
C GLU A 191 -26.25 3.18 -10.86
N ALA A 192 -27.03 4.24 -11.06
CA ALA A 192 -27.58 4.59 -12.36
C ALA A 192 -26.48 4.92 -13.38
N ARG A 193 -25.45 5.69 -12.99
CA ARG A 193 -24.35 6.03 -13.91
C ARG A 193 -23.52 4.81 -14.29
N GLN A 194 -23.30 3.90 -13.37
CA GLN A 194 -22.63 2.60 -13.61
C GLN A 194 -23.41 1.78 -14.64
N ILE A 195 -24.75 1.73 -14.54
CA ILE A 195 -25.61 1.09 -15.55
C ILE A 195 -25.40 1.74 -16.93
N GLY A 196 -25.20 3.05 -16.97
CA GLY A 196 -24.87 3.77 -18.20
C GLY A 196 -23.52 3.35 -18.80
N VAL A 197 -22.48 3.23 -17.98
CA VAL A 197 -21.16 2.73 -18.41
C VAL A 197 -21.26 1.32 -19.00
N PHE A 198 -22.04 0.44 -18.36
CA PHE A 198 -22.35 -0.88 -18.92
C PHE A 198 -23.03 -0.78 -20.29
N GLY A 199 -24.05 0.10 -20.41
CA GLY A 199 -24.76 0.33 -21.66
C GLY A 199 -23.86 0.84 -22.78
N ASP A 200 -22.96 1.78 -22.48
CA ASP A 200 -21.97 2.32 -23.43
C ASP A 200 -21.03 1.22 -23.94
N MET A 201 -20.55 0.34 -23.05
CA MET A 201 -19.71 -0.80 -23.41
C MET A 201 -20.49 -1.84 -24.24
N TYR A 202 -21.75 -2.10 -23.89
CA TYR A 202 -22.61 -3.03 -24.62
C TYR A 202 -22.87 -2.51 -26.04
N LYS A 203 -23.20 -1.23 -26.20
CA LYS A 203 -23.43 -0.59 -27.51
C LYS A 203 -22.20 -0.72 -28.42
N LYS A 204 -21.00 -0.64 -27.88
CA LYS A 204 -19.73 -0.84 -28.64
C LYS A 204 -19.43 -2.32 -28.94
N GLY A 205 -20.26 -3.26 -28.49
CA GLY A 205 -20.07 -4.69 -28.70
C GLY A 205 -19.04 -5.34 -27.80
N TYR A 206 -18.59 -4.65 -26.75
CA TYR A 206 -17.59 -5.19 -25.82
C TYR A 206 -18.20 -6.15 -24.79
N ILE A 207 -19.49 -6.04 -24.50
CA ILE A 207 -20.18 -6.92 -23.56
C ILE A 207 -20.87 -8.04 -24.34
N TYR A 208 -20.61 -9.29 -23.96
CA TYR A 208 -21.19 -10.47 -24.59
C TYR A 208 -21.44 -11.60 -23.58
N ARG A 209 -22.35 -12.54 -23.94
CA ARG A 209 -22.63 -13.75 -23.17
C ARG A 209 -21.83 -14.92 -23.72
N GLY A 210 -21.10 -15.65 -22.89
CA GLY A 210 -20.29 -16.78 -23.32
C GLY A 210 -20.38 -17.96 -22.36
N LEU A 211 -20.17 -19.18 -22.91
CA LEU A 211 -19.94 -20.37 -22.11
C LEU A 211 -18.44 -20.65 -22.12
N LYS A 212 -17.74 -20.31 -21.03
CA LYS A 212 -16.29 -20.45 -20.89
C LYS A 212 -15.94 -20.94 -19.50
N PRO A 213 -14.80 -21.64 -19.31
CA PRO A 213 -14.25 -21.89 -17.98
C PRO A 213 -13.89 -20.57 -17.30
N VAL A 214 -14.39 -20.40 -16.08
CA VAL A 214 -14.08 -19.26 -15.21
C VAL A 214 -13.56 -19.77 -13.88
N TYR A 215 -12.88 -18.94 -13.13
CA TYR A 215 -12.60 -19.19 -11.72
C TYR A 215 -13.92 -19.27 -10.96
N TRP A 216 -14.15 -20.39 -10.30
CA TRP A 216 -15.39 -20.65 -9.57
C TRP A 216 -15.13 -21.02 -8.12
N CYS A 217 -15.71 -20.30 -7.19
CA CYS A 217 -15.66 -20.64 -5.76
C CYS A 217 -16.90 -21.45 -5.39
N THR A 218 -16.72 -22.73 -5.02
CA THR A 218 -17.82 -23.63 -4.64
C THR A 218 -18.44 -23.28 -3.29
N ASP A 219 -17.71 -22.67 -2.36
CA ASP A 219 -18.23 -22.18 -1.09
C ASP A 219 -19.01 -20.87 -1.20
N CYS A 220 -18.55 -20.00 -2.07
CA CYS A 220 -19.22 -18.75 -2.33
C CYS A 220 -20.29 -18.88 -3.42
N GLU A 221 -20.32 -19.99 -4.17
CA GLU A 221 -21.24 -20.27 -5.28
C GLU A 221 -21.30 -19.13 -6.30
N THR A 222 -20.12 -18.65 -6.74
CA THR A 222 -20.01 -17.52 -7.69
C THR A 222 -18.72 -17.57 -8.51
N ALA A 223 -18.79 -17.01 -9.71
CA ALA A 223 -17.62 -16.73 -10.53
C ALA A 223 -16.72 -15.66 -9.85
N LEU A 224 -15.42 -15.74 -10.13
CA LEU A 224 -14.42 -14.80 -9.64
C LEU A 224 -13.64 -14.19 -10.80
N ALA A 225 -13.24 -12.93 -10.65
CA ALA A 225 -12.26 -12.31 -11.52
C ALA A 225 -10.82 -12.62 -11.06
N GLU A 226 -9.84 -12.33 -11.90
CA GLU A 226 -8.42 -12.54 -11.59
C GLU A 226 -7.96 -11.75 -10.34
N ALA A 227 -8.55 -10.59 -10.08
CA ALA A 227 -8.29 -9.79 -8.87
C ALA A 227 -8.83 -10.41 -7.58
N GLU A 228 -9.66 -11.44 -7.67
CA GLU A 228 -10.35 -12.09 -6.56
C GLU A 228 -9.75 -13.43 -6.17
N ILE A 229 -8.56 -13.77 -6.70
CA ILE A 229 -7.84 -15.01 -6.40
C ILE A 229 -6.50 -14.73 -5.72
N GLU A 230 -6.09 -15.66 -4.87
CA GLU A 230 -4.78 -15.68 -4.21
C GLU A 230 -4.15 -17.05 -4.46
N TYR A 231 -2.85 -17.12 -4.68
CA TYR A 231 -2.15 -18.37 -4.86
C TYR A 231 -1.51 -18.85 -3.56
N LYS A 232 -1.58 -20.16 -3.31
CA LYS A 232 -0.93 -20.83 -2.18
C LYS A 232 -0.37 -22.17 -2.64
N ASP A 233 0.77 -22.54 -2.10
CA ASP A 233 1.31 -23.87 -2.32
C ASP A 233 0.44 -24.91 -1.62
N VAL A 234 0.03 -25.91 -2.40
CA VAL A 234 -0.73 -27.07 -1.93
C VAL A 234 -0.09 -28.36 -2.43
N THR A 235 -0.23 -29.42 -1.63
CA THR A 235 0.18 -30.75 -2.06
C THR A 235 -1.06 -31.48 -2.61
N SER A 236 -1.00 -31.83 -3.90
CA SER A 236 -2.03 -32.59 -4.63
C SER A 236 -1.52 -33.97 -4.98
N THR A 237 -2.41 -34.85 -5.41
CA THR A 237 -2.05 -36.15 -5.96
C THR A 237 -2.01 -36.07 -7.48
N SER A 238 -0.84 -36.25 -8.08
CA SER A 238 -0.72 -36.47 -9.52
C SER A 238 -0.88 -37.93 -9.86
N ILE A 239 -1.46 -38.23 -11.01
CA ILE A 239 -1.76 -39.58 -11.45
C ILE A 239 -1.36 -39.79 -12.91
N TYR A 240 -0.91 -41.02 -13.18
CA TYR A 240 -0.58 -41.55 -14.50
C TYR A 240 -1.65 -42.58 -14.84
N VAL A 241 -2.47 -42.31 -15.88
CA VAL A 241 -3.68 -43.11 -16.18
C VAL A 241 -3.62 -43.70 -17.56
N LYS A 242 -3.92 -44.98 -17.68
CA LYS A 242 -3.99 -45.71 -18.91
C LYS A 242 -5.35 -45.51 -19.61
N PHE A 243 -5.31 -45.08 -20.87
CA PHE A 243 -6.45 -44.91 -21.76
C PHE A 243 -6.34 -45.92 -22.88
N PRO A 244 -7.08 -47.07 -22.84
CA PRO A 244 -7.01 -48.12 -23.85
C PRO A 244 -7.37 -47.60 -25.26
N ILE A 245 -6.59 -47.95 -26.23
CA ILE A 245 -6.87 -47.61 -27.64
C ILE A 245 -7.96 -48.49 -28.17
N VAL A 246 -9.02 -47.89 -28.75
CA VAL A 246 -10.12 -48.59 -29.41
C VAL A 246 -10.12 -48.46 -30.94
N ASP A 247 -9.49 -47.40 -31.43
CA ASP A 247 -9.21 -47.22 -32.88
C ASP A 247 -7.81 -46.66 -33.06
N GLY A 248 -6.89 -47.49 -33.53
CA GLY A 248 -5.49 -47.13 -33.76
C GLY A 248 -5.24 -46.65 -35.22
N LYS A 249 -6.27 -46.37 -36.02
CA LYS A 249 -6.21 -45.91 -37.41
C LYS A 249 -5.38 -46.84 -38.31
N GLY A 250 -5.29 -48.13 -37.98
CA GLY A 250 -4.46 -49.09 -38.70
C GLY A 250 -2.94 -48.91 -38.48
N LEU A 251 -2.55 -47.91 -37.70
CA LEU A 251 -1.15 -47.59 -37.36
C LEU A 251 -0.66 -48.37 -36.12
N ILE A 252 -1.57 -48.56 -35.15
CA ILE A 252 -1.33 -49.18 -33.86
C ILE A 252 -2.30 -50.35 -33.64
N ASP A 253 -1.76 -51.48 -33.21
CA ASP A 253 -2.52 -52.61 -32.75
C ASP A 253 -3.23 -52.24 -31.42
N THR A 254 -4.54 -52.45 -31.35
CA THR A 254 -5.35 -52.03 -30.21
C THR A 254 -5.28 -53.02 -29.07
N ASP A 255 -4.83 -54.24 -29.27
CA ASP A 255 -4.79 -55.30 -28.26
C ASP A 255 -3.80 -54.96 -27.16
N ASP A 256 -4.31 -54.84 -25.95
CA ASP A 256 -3.55 -54.52 -24.71
C ASP A 256 -2.66 -53.24 -24.88
N THR A 257 -3.12 -52.25 -25.67
CA THR A 257 -2.40 -50.99 -25.92
C THR A 257 -3.13 -49.81 -25.35
N SER A 258 -2.43 -48.99 -24.56
CA SER A 258 -2.97 -47.79 -23.90
C SER A 258 -2.06 -46.58 -24.14
N ILE A 259 -2.67 -45.39 -24.24
CA ILE A 259 -1.94 -44.10 -24.07
C ILE A 259 -1.94 -43.79 -22.57
N VAL A 260 -0.79 -43.38 -22.04
CA VAL A 260 -0.67 -42.99 -20.63
C VAL A 260 -0.76 -41.47 -20.53
N ILE A 261 -1.82 -40.96 -19.92
CA ILE A 261 -1.96 -39.54 -19.64
C ILE A 261 -1.46 -39.21 -18.22
N TRP A 262 -1.19 -37.93 -18.00
CA TRP A 262 -0.84 -37.41 -16.68
C TRP A 262 -1.76 -36.25 -16.33
N THR A 263 -2.15 -36.19 -15.04
CA THR A 263 -2.93 -35.08 -14.49
C THR A 263 -2.73 -34.89 -12.99
N THR A 264 -2.81 -33.64 -12.53
CA THR A 264 -2.79 -33.25 -11.09
C THR A 264 -4.20 -33.04 -10.53
N THR A 265 -5.24 -33.18 -11.36
CA THR A 265 -6.64 -32.93 -11.00
C THR A 265 -7.53 -34.13 -11.35
N PRO A 266 -7.44 -35.25 -10.61
CA PRO A 266 -8.21 -36.45 -10.92
C PRO A 266 -9.73 -36.21 -11.05
N TRP A 267 -10.28 -35.27 -10.29
CA TRP A 267 -11.70 -34.91 -10.27
C TRP A 267 -12.22 -34.38 -11.63
N THR A 268 -11.34 -33.96 -12.55
CA THR A 268 -11.73 -33.47 -13.90
C THR A 268 -11.83 -34.60 -14.94
N LEU A 269 -11.33 -35.81 -14.64
CA LEU A 269 -11.44 -36.98 -15.52
C LEU A 269 -12.86 -37.24 -16.03
N PRO A 270 -13.94 -37.12 -15.23
CA PRO A 270 -15.30 -37.20 -15.75
C PRO A 270 -15.61 -36.26 -16.91
N GLY A 271 -14.93 -35.13 -17.04
CA GLY A 271 -15.04 -34.15 -18.11
C GLY A 271 -14.09 -34.39 -19.29
N ASN A 272 -13.25 -35.41 -19.25
CA ASN A 272 -12.27 -35.70 -20.32
C ASN A 272 -12.96 -35.97 -21.65
N THR A 273 -12.47 -35.35 -22.74
CA THR A 273 -12.94 -35.58 -24.11
C THR A 273 -11.79 -35.66 -25.10
N GLY A 274 -10.57 -35.42 -24.68
CA GLY A 274 -9.39 -35.49 -25.52
C GLY A 274 -8.10 -35.83 -24.75
N ILE A 275 -7.09 -36.19 -25.51
CA ILE A 275 -5.72 -36.38 -25.08
C ILE A 275 -4.85 -35.51 -25.98
N THR A 276 -4.22 -34.48 -25.43
CA THR A 276 -3.39 -33.57 -26.23
C THR A 276 -1.94 -34.02 -26.20
N ILE A 277 -1.31 -34.05 -27.39
CA ILE A 277 0.08 -34.44 -27.59
C ILE A 277 0.82 -33.37 -28.43
N GLY A 278 2.15 -33.35 -28.36
CA GLY A 278 2.98 -32.44 -29.14
C GLY A 278 3.19 -32.97 -30.55
N ALA A 279 2.90 -32.17 -31.58
CA ALA A 279 2.98 -32.60 -32.99
C ALA A 279 4.39 -33.08 -33.42
N ASP A 280 5.41 -32.35 -32.97
CA ASP A 280 6.81 -32.57 -33.36
C ASP A 280 7.57 -33.49 -32.41
N PHE A 281 6.96 -33.92 -31.29
CA PHE A 281 7.58 -34.84 -30.35
C PHE A 281 7.54 -36.25 -30.84
N GLU A 282 8.50 -37.07 -30.41
CA GLU A 282 8.54 -38.49 -30.63
C GLU A 282 7.85 -39.24 -29.48
N TYR A 283 7.00 -40.21 -29.83
CA TYR A 283 6.26 -41.06 -28.89
C TYR A 283 6.66 -42.52 -29.09
N SER A 284 6.94 -43.21 -28.02
CA SER A 284 7.33 -44.63 -28.02
C SER A 284 6.16 -45.53 -27.66
N LEU A 285 5.96 -46.55 -28.43
CA LEU A 285 5.19 -47.75 -28.08
C LEU A 285 6.12 -48.68 -27.32
N VAL A 286 5.89 -48.76 -26.01
CA VAL A 286 6.72 -49.50 -25.07
C VAL A 286 5.99 -50.79 -24.62
N LYS A 287 6.59 -51.94 -24.86
CA LYS A 287 6.08 -53.19 -24.24
C LYS A 287 6.66 -53.27 -22.83
N VAL A 288 5.78 -53.46 -21.83
CA VAL A 288 6.15 -53.61 -20.45
C VAL A 288 5.78 -54.98 -19.93
N ASN A 289 6.62 -55.56 -19.04
CA ASN A 289 6.35 -56.86 -18.38
C ASN A 289 6.31 -56.56 -16.88
N TYR A 290 5.22 -56.97 -16.25
CA TYR A 290 5.09 -56.88 -14.78
C TYR A 290 5.64 -58.09 -14.09
N LYS A 291 6.43 -57.96 -13.03
CA LYS A 291 6.79 -59.10 -12.14
C LYS A 291 5.53 -59.54 -11.41
N ASN A 292 5.30 -60.86 -11.36
CA ASN A 292 4.16 -61.39 -10.61
C ASN A 292 4.28 -61.09 -9.10
N ASP A 293 3.48 -60.18 -8.64
CA ASP A 293 3.30 -59.89 -7.21
C ASP A 293 2.02 -60.61 -6.73
N GLU A 294 2.14 -61.81 -6.18
CA GLU A 294 1.04 -62.65 -5.68
C GLU A 294 0.21 -61.97 -4.57
N SER A 295 0.70 -60.84 -3.97
CA SER A 295 0.03 -60.19 -2.87
C SER A 295 -1.16 -59.28 -3.29
N LYS A 296 -1.28 -58.93 -4.58
CA LYS A 296 -2.34 -58.02 -5.07
C LYS A 296 -3.67 -58.75 -5.45
N PHE A 297 -3.71 -60.07 -5.46
CA PHE A 297 -4.85 -60.85 -5.99
C PHE A 297 -5.78 -61.44 -4.91
N ALA A 298 -5.63 -61.10 -3.65
CA ALA A 298 -6.43 -61.61 -2.52
C ALA A 298 -7.58 -60.68 -2.12
N GLY A 299 -8.25 -59.99 -3.03
CA GLY A 299 -9.43 -59.17 -2.80
C GLY A 299 -10.74 -59.88 -3.19
N GLU A 300 -11.65 -60.10 -2.24
CA GLU A 300 -12.98 -60.71 -2.48
C GLU A 300 -13.80 -59.86 -3.47
N ALA A 301 -14.40 -60.53 -4.45
CA ALA A 301 -15.24 -59.94 -5.51
C ALA A 301 -16.48 -59.29 -4.91
N ASN A 302 -16.57 -57.97 -5.02
CA ASN A 302 -17.75 -57.19 -4.63
C ASN A 302 -18.99 -57.57 -5.48
N SER A 303 -20.15 -57.74 -4.87
CA SER A 303 -21.38 -58.29 -5.47
C SER A 303 -22.08 -57.38 -6.49
N ASP A 304 -21.67 -56.10 -6.62
CA ASP A 304 -22.42 -55.06 -7.35
C ASP A 304 -21.94 -54.71 -8.74
N LEU A 305 -21.00 -55.50 -9.32
CA LEU A 305 -20.50 -55.28 -10.68
C LEU A 305 -21.40 -55.96 -11.75
N ASN A 306 -21.57 -55.32 -12.90
CA ASN A 306 -22.33 -55.85 -13.99
C ASN A 306 -21.65 -57.10 -14.62
N VAL A 307 -22.39 -57.88 -15.45
CA VAL A 307 -21.92 -59.18 -15.97
C VAL A 307 -20.69 -59.06 -16.88
N ASP A 308 -20.56 -57.90 -17.60
CA ASP A 308 -19.46 -57.70 -18.52
C ASP A 308 -18.17 -57.30 -17.80
N ASP A 309 -18.28 -56.49 -16.74
CA ASP A 309 -17.13 -56.14 -15.88
C ASP A 309 -16.58 -57.36 -15.14
N LYS A 310 -17.47 -58.24 -14.62
CA LYS A 310 -17.06 -59.49 -14.03
C LYS A 310 -16.37 -60.45 -15.00
N LYS A 311 -16.75 -60.41 -16.28
CA LYS A 311 -16.15 -61.21 -17.34
C LYS A 311 -14.76 -60.69 -17.69
N GLN A 312 -14.59 -59.39 -17.78
CA GLN A 312 -13.31 -58.71 -18.08
C GLN A 312 -12.30 -58.89 -16.93
N ILE A 313 -12.79 -58.80 -15.67
CA ILE A 313 -11.95 -59.07 -14.47
C ILE A 313 -11.52 -60.55 -14.45
N LYS A 314 -12.43 -61.50 -14.79
CA LYS A 314 -12.07 -62.92 -14.92
C LYS A 314 -11.09 -63.20 -16.06
N GLU A 315 -11.20 -62.52 -17.19
CA GLU A 315 -10.26 -62.67 -18.31
C GLU A 315 -8.89 -62.02 -17.98
N ASN A 316 -8.84 -60.90 -17.33
CA ASN A 316 -7.61 -60.29 -16.81
C ASN A 316 -6.94 -61.13 -15.74
N ASN A 317 -7.70 -61.67 -14.79
CA ASN A 317 -7.17 -62.64 -13.81
C ASN A 317 -6.70 -63.93 -14.45
N LYS A 318 -7.31 -64.41 -15.53
CA LYS A 318 -6.87 -65.58 -16.26
C LYS A 318 -5.56 -65.35 -17.04
N LYS A 319 -5.39 -64.16 -17.64
CA LYS A 319 -4.11 -63.75 -18.26
C LYS A 319 -2.97 -63.62 -17.24
N ALA A 320 -3.28 -63.16 -16.01
CA ALA A 320 -2.31 -63.09 -14.93
C ALA A 320 -1.82 -64.45 -14.43
N VAL A 321 -2.69 -65.49 -14.47
CA VAL A 321 -2.37 -66.87 -14.09
C VAL A 321 -1.56 -67.60 -15.21
N ASP A 322 -1.71 -67.23 -16.49
CA ASP A 322 -1.03 -67.84 -17.62
C ASP A 322 0.41 -67.28 -17.90
N GLY A 323 0.98 -66.43 -17.00
CA GLY A 323 2.37 -66.00 -17.02
C GLY A 323 2.72 -64.94 -18.15
N THR A 324 1.67 -64.31 -18.79
CA THR A 324 1.87 -63.28 -19.83
C THR A 324 1.30 -61.93 -19.36
N ASN A 325 1.80 -61.42 -18.26
CA ASN A 325 1.36 -60.09 -17.74
C ASN A 325 2.16 -58.97 -18.50
N SER A 326 1.87 -58.80 -19.77
CA SER A 326 2.50 -57.75 -20.59
C SER A 326 1.45 -56.88 -21.26
N GLU A 327 1.68 -55.58 -21.28
CA GLU A 327 0.85 -54.59 -21.99
C GLU A 327 1.74 -53.66 -22.82
N LYS A 328 1.15 -52.87 -23.70
CA LYS A 328 1.81 -51.84 -24.51
C LYS A 328 1.37 -50.47 -24.10
N LEU A 329 2.31 -49.60 -23.81
CA LEU A 329 2.08 -48.22 -23.38
C LEU A 329 2.65 -47.22 -24.40
N ILE A 330 1.91 -46.13 -24.63
CA ILE A 330 2.37 -45.03 -25.48
C ILE A 330 2.56 -43.80 -24.58
N LEU A 331 3.75 -43.18 -24.67
CA LEU A 331 4.14 -41.95 -24.01
C LEU A 331 5.32 -41.34 -24.77
N ALA A 332 5.66 -40.08 -24.46
CA ALA A 332 6.77 -39.38 -25.11
C ALA A 332 8.10 -40.13 -24.87
N THR A 333 8.89 -40.30 -25.96
CA THR A 333 10.14 -41.05 -25.95
C THR A 333 11.11 -40.61 -24.89
N ASP A 334 11.28 -39.30 -24.71
CA ASP A 334 12.20 -38.71 -23.73
C ASP A 334 11.77 -38.96 -22.25
N LEU A 335 10.49 -39.31 -22.02
CA LEU A 335 9.95 -39.57 -20.68
C LEU A 335 9.83 -41.05 -20.33
N VAL A 336 10.11 -41.96 -21.27
CA VAL A 336 9.93 -43.41 -21.07
C VAL A 336 10.69 -43.90 -19.83
N ASP A 337 11.99 -43.69 -19.76
CA ASP A 337 12.82 -44.21 -18.67
C ASP A 337 12.40 -43.60 -17.31
N LYS A 338 12.05 -42.33 -17.31
CA LYS A 338 11.57 -41.62 -16.11
C LYS A 338 10.26 -42.23 -15.58
N VAL A 339 9.29 -42.43 -16.47
CA VAL A 339 7.97 -42.96 -16.12
C VAL A 339 8.05 -44.44 -15.71
N MET A 340 8.82 -45.26 -16.43
CA MET A 340 9.01 -46.67 -16.10
C MET A 340 9.67 -46.84 -14.73
N LYS A 341 10.72 -46.09 -14.45
CA LYS A 341 11.37 -46.05 -13.14
C LYS A 341 10.41 -45.65 -12.03
N LEU A 342 9.60 -44.59 -12.26
CA LEU A 342 8.60 -44.09 -11.31
C LEU A 342 7.51 -45.15 -11.06
N ALA A 343 7.05 -45.86 -12.08
CA ALA A 343 6.07 -46.93 -11.98
C ALA A 343 6.64 -48.21 -11.38
N GLY A 344 7.95 -48.32 -11.17
CA GLY A 344 8.61 -49.54 -10.67
C GLY A 344 8.67 -50.66 -11.73
N ILE A 345 8.64 -50.31 -13.02
CA ILE A 345 8.71 -51.25 -14.13
C ILE A 345 10.18 -51.41 -14.53
N GLU A 346 10.76 -52.56 -14.30
CA GLU A 346 12.17 -52.83 -14.61
C GLU A 346 12.36 -53.48 -15.99
N GLU A 347 11.37 -54.23 -16.49
CA GLU A 347 11.42 -54.92 -17.76
C GLU A 347 10.53 -54.24 -18.78
N TYR A 348 11.12 -53.45 -19.69
CA TYR A 348 10.42 -52.80 -20.78
C TYR A 348 11.32 -52.66 -22.01
N ARG A 349 10.69 -52.54 -23.19
CA ARG A 349 11.38 -52.23 -24.44
C ARG A 349 10.51 -51.42 -25.35
N THR A 350 11.09 -50.44 -26.02
CA THR A 350 10.44 -49.75 -27.13
C THR A 350 10.32 -50.69 -28.34
N ILE A 351 9.08 -50.81 -28.83
CA ILE A 351 8.75 -51.64 -30.02
C ILE A 351 8.81 -50.78 -31.29
N LYS A 352 8.24 -49.56 -31.21
CA LYS A 352 8.08 -48.66 -32.35
C LYS A 352 8.02 -47.22 -31.79
N THR A 353 8.47 -46.26 -32.61
CA THR A 353 8.32 -44.84 -32.39
C THR A 353 7.45 -44.20 -33.45
N PHE A 354 6.82 -43.08 -33.09
CA PHE A 354 5.93 -42.29 -33.91
C PHE A 354 6.19 -40.80 -33.71
N LYS A 355 6.00 -40.00 -34.75
CA LYS A 355 5.80 -38.57 -34.54
C LYS A 355 4.41 -38.34 -33.97
N GLY A 356 4.27 -37.32 -33.06
CA GLY A 356 2.96 -37.01 -32.51
C GLY A 356 1.91 -36.71 -33.59
N SER A 357 2.30 -36.04 -34.68
CA SER A 357 1.42 -35.78 -35.83
C SER A 357 0.84 -37.05 -36.47
N GLU A 358 1.50 -38.22 -36.37
CA GLU A 358 0.98 -39.50 -36.87
C GLU A 358 -0.11 -40.08 -35.95
N LEU A 359 -0.09 -39.73 -34.66
CA LEU A 359 -1.02 -40.24 -33.66
C LEU A 359 -2.33 -39.43 -33.61
N GLU A 360 -2.42 -38.30 -34.30
CA GLU A 360 -3.62 -37.48 -34.35
C GLU A 360 -4.87 -38.27 -34.79
N GLY A 361 -5.95 -38.11 -34.03
CA GLY A 361 -7.26 -38.70 -34.31
C GLY A 361 -7.41 -40.15 -33.83
N ILE A 362 -6.39 -40.77 -33.20
CA ILE A 362 -6.56 -42.04 -32.47
C ILE A 362 -7.67 -41.88 -31.43
N LEU A 363 -8.47 -42.94 -31.27
CA LEU A 363 -9.55 -42.97 -30.26
C LEU A 363 -9.19 -43.93 -29.11
N CYS A 364 -9.28 -43.38 -27.89
CA CYS A 364 -9.06 -44.13 -26.65
C CYS A 364 -10.38 -44.29 -25.90
N LYS A 365 -10.58 -45.43 -25.22
CA LYS A 365 -11.70 -45.64 -24.30
C LYS A 365 -11.45 -44.87 -23.02
N HIS A 366 -12.45 -44.13 -22.55
CA HIS A 366 -12.41 -43.53 -21.22
C HIS A 366 -12.38 -44.62 -20.12
N PRO A 367 -11.54 -44.51 -19.06
CA PRO A 367 -11.36 -45.59 -18.08
C PRO A 367 -12.67 -46.10 -17.44
N PHE A 368 -13.56 -45.21 -17.04
CA PHE A 368 -14.77 -45.54 -16.30
C PHE A 368 -16.08 -45.03 -16.89
N LEU A 369 -16.04 -44.35 -18.05
CA LEU A 369 -17.24 -43.89 -18.74
C LEU A 369 -17.37 -44.52 -20.12
N ASN A 370 -18.64 -44.75 -20.57
CA ASN A 370 -18.90 -45.30 -21.91
C ASN A 370 -18.81 -44.20 -22.99
N ARG A 371 -17.59 -43.70 -23.22
CA ARG A 371 -17.27 -42.75 -24.28
C ARG A 371 -15.81 -42.88 -24.71
N THR A 372 -15.45 -42.18 -25.78
CA THR A 372 -14.07 -42.16 -26.30
C THR A 372 -13.43 -40.78 -26.10
N SER A 373 -12.11 -40.78 -25.92
CA SER A 373 -11.24 -39.61 -25.90
C SER A 373 -10.39 -39.61 -27.15
N ARG A 374 -10.40 -38.47 -27.90
CA ARG A 374 -9.67 -38.35 -29.16
C ARG A 374 -8.29 -37.72 -28.91
N VAL A 375 -7.26 -38.31 -29.57
CA VAL A 375 -5.94 -37.71 -29.59
C VAL A 375 -5.94 -36.47 -30.48
N VAL A 376 -5.45 -35.34 -29.97
CA VAL A 376 -5.38 -34.04 -30.68
C VAL A 376 -3.99 -33.41 -30.51
N LEU A 377 -3.66 -32.47 -31.41
CA LEU A 377 -2.35 -31.81 -31.40
C LEU A 377 -2.38 -30.48 -30.68
N GLY A 378 -1.55 -30.34 -29.66
CA GLY A 378 -1.34 -29.10 -28.91
C GLY A 378 -0.60 -28.02 -29.69
N SER A 379 -0.54 -26.83 -29.16
CA SER A 379 0.24 -25.71 -29.68
C SER A 379 0.55 -24.73 -28.54
N GLU A 380 1.46 -23.78 -28.74
CA GLU A 380 1.78 -22.73 -27.75
C GLU A 380 0.57 -21.91 -27.33
N VAL A 381 -0.44 -21.79 -28.20
CA VAL A 381 -1.66 -20.98 -27.92
C VAL A 381 -2.75 -21.79 -27.21
N THR A 382 -2.72 -23.14 -27.33
CA THR A 382 -3.68 -24.05 -26.69
C THR A 382 -3.01 -24.80 -25.54
N VAL A 383 -3.17 -26.11 -25.47
CA VAL A 383 -2.42 -26.94 -24.52
C VAL A 383 -0.98 -27.06 -24.99
N ASN A 384 -0.06 -26.41 -24.32
CA ASN A 384 1.36 -26.54 -24.57
C ASN A 384 1.87 -27.80 -23.86
N VAL A 385 2.32 -28.76 -24.67
CA VAL A 385 2.89 -30.04 -24.20
C VAL A 385 4.37 -29.84 -23.95
N ASP A 386 4.87 -30.19 -22.77
CA ASP A 386 6.29 -30.20 -22.46
C ASP A 386 6.80 -31.62 -22.16
N LEU A 387 8.10 -31.78 -22.10
CA LEU A 387 8.79 -33.05 -21.84
C LEU A 387 9.55 -33.00 -20.49
N VAL A 388 9.16 -32.09 -19.60
CA VAL A 388 9.81 -31.94 -18.28
C VAL A 388 9.15 -32.84 -17.25
N GLU A 389 7.81 -32.87 -17.26
CA GLU A 389 7.00 -33.66 -16.32
C GLU A 389 5.92 -34.46 -17.04
N GLY A 390 5.36 -35.44 -16.35
CA GLY A 390 4.26 -36.27 -16.83
C GLY A 390 4.68 -37.30 -17.87
N THR A 391 3.91 -37.41 -18.94
CA THR A 391 4.05 -38.45 -19.99
C THR A 391 4.17 -37.90 -21.41
N GLY A 392 4.09 -36.56 -21.58
CA GLY A 392 3.94 -35.96 -22.91
C GLY A 392 2.56 -36.17 -23.55
N CYS A 393 1.60 -36.77 -22.81
CA CYS A 393 0.20 -36.96 -23.20
C CYS A 393 -0.68 -36.28 -22.14
N VAL A 394 -1.28 -35.15 -22.48
CA VAL A 394 -2.01 -34.32 -21.52
C VAL A 394 -3.50 -34.63 -21.54
N HIS A 395 -4.06 -34.92 -20.34
CA HIS A 395 -5.50 -34.99 -20.12
C HIS A 395 -6.17 -33.68 -20.53
N THR A 396 -7.18 -33.74 -21.40
CA THR A 396 -7.88 -32.55 -21.92
C THR A 396 -9.37 -32.61 -21.61
N ALA A 397 -9.80 -31.61 -20.80
CA ALA A 397 -11.20 -31.45 -20.38
C ALA A 397 -11.65 -29.98 -20.62
N PRO A 398 -12.24 -29.64 -21.78
CA PRO A 398 -12.54 -28.27 -22.19
C PRO A 398 -13.39 -27.45 -21.23
N ALA A 399 -14.07 -28.08 -20.29
CA ALA A 399 -14.88 -27.41 -19.27
C ALA A 399 -14.09 -26.92 -18.05
N TYR A 400 -12.81 -27.33 -17.86
CA TYR A 400 -12.09 -27.19 -16.59
C TYR A 400 -10.70 -26.54 -16.71
N GLY A 401 -10.35 -26.00 -17.87
CA GLY A 401 -9.11 -25.27 -18.11
C GLY A 401 -9.26 -24.29 -19.25
N LYS A 402 -8.51 -23.19 -19.24
CA LYS A 402 -8.51 -22.21 -20.33
C LYS A 402 -7.89 -22.81 -21.59
N GLU A 403 -6.72 -23.40 -21.42
CA GLU A 403 -5.96 -24.03 -22.49
C GLU A 403 -6.75 -25.19 -23.09
N ASP A 404 -7.36 -26.02 -22.24
CA ASP A 404 -8.26 -27.11 -22.63
C ASP A 404 -9.47 -26.61 -23.42
N TYR A 405 -10.02 -25.45 -23.01
CA TYR A 405 -11.16 -24.82 -23.72
C TYR A 405 -10.75 -24.35 -25.11
N LEU A 406 -9.60 -23.70 -25.26
CA LEU A 406 -9.06 -23.26 -26.54
C LEU A 406 -8.76 -24.46 -27.46
N GLN A 407 -8.19 -25.54 -26.90
CA GLN A 407 -7.97 -26.80 -27.61
C GLN A 407 -9.31 -27.43 -28.04
N GLY A 408 -10.29 -27.38 -27.12
CA GLY A 408 -11.63 -27.86 -27.42
C GLY A 408 -12.32 -27.11 -28.57
N LEU A 409 -12.16 -25.80 -28.65
CA LEU A 409 -12.68 -24.99 -29.76
C LEU A 409 -11.99 -25.32 -31.06
N LYS A 410 -10.65 -25.41 -31.06
CA LYS A 410 -9.83 -25.76 -32.23
C LYS A 410 -10.23 -27.11 -32.82
N ASP A 411 -10.33 -28.14 -31.98
CA ASP A 411 -10.57 -29.51 -32.41
C ASP A 411 -12.01 -29.97 -32.31
N LYS A 412 -12.93 -29.08 -31.95
CA LYS A 412 -14.36 -29.33 -31.77
C LYS A 412 -14.63 -30.47 -30.76
N LEU A 413 -13.87 -30.48 -29.65
CA LEU A 413 -14.10 -31.44 -28.57
C LEU A 413 -15.35 -31.03 -27.79
N PRO A 414 -16.18 -31.99 -27.35
CA PRO A 414 -17.33 -31.69 -26.51
C PRO A 414 -16.94 -31.03 -25.16
N MET A 415 -17.67 -29.98 -24.78
CA MET A 415 -17.50 -29.34 -23.46
C MET A 415 -18.48 -29.98 -22.47
N ILE A 416 -17.98 -30.85 -21.61
CA ILE A 416 -18.78 -31.65 -20.66
C ILE A 416 -18.55 -31.11 -19.24
N VAL A 417 -19.62 -30.60 -18.58
CA VAL A 417 -19.59 -30.02 -17.25
C VAL A 417 -20.24 -30.97 -16.25
N GLU A 418 -19.44 -31.78 -15.55
CA GLU A 418 -19.92 -32.76 -14.60
C GLU A 418 -19.86 -32.31 -13.14
N VAL A 419 -19.42 -31.06 -12.86
CA VAL A 419 -19.42 -30.49 -11.51
C VAL A 419 -20.35 -29.31 -11.47
N ASN A 420 -21.32 -29.33 -10.52
CA ASN A 420 -22.27 -28.24 -10.35
C ASN A 420 -21.71 -27.04 -9.59
N GLU A 421 -22.53 -26.01 -9.31
CA GLU A 421 -22.17 -24.77 -8.65
C GLU A 421 -21.59 -24.98 -7.24
N LYS A 422 -22.01 -26.03 -6.54
CA LYS A 422 -21.58 -26.43 -5.19
C LYS A 422 -20.37 -27.37 -5.20
N GLY A 423 -19.81 -27.66 -6.35
CA GLY A 423 -18.68 -28.56 -6.48
C GLY A 423 -19.04 -30.04 -6.42
N ILE A 424 -20.32 -30.39 -6.65
CA ILE A 424 -20.79 -31.78 -6.60
C ILE A 424 -20.80 -32.41 -7.99
N GLN A 425 -20.19 -33.57 -8.12
CA GLN A 425 -20.18 -34.40 -9.33
C GLN A 425 -21.60 -34.79 -9.75
N GLN A 426 -21.94 -34.59 -11.03
CA GLN A 426 -23.26 -34.84 -11.59
C GLN A 426 -23.39 -36.27 -12.16
N ASP A 427 -24.54 -36.57 -12.77
CA ASP A 427 -24.91 -37.90 -13.26
C ASP A 427 -23.90 -38.49 -14.26
N GLY A 428 -23.30 -37.67 -15.12
CA GLY A 428 -22.30 -38.08 -16.09
C GLY A 428 -20.90 -38.36 -15.51
N ALA A 429 -20.68 -38.12 -14.22
CA ALA A 429 -19.45 -38.51 -13.54
C ALA A 429 -19.40 -40.06 -13.20
N GLY A 430 -20.43 -40.83 -13.56
CA GLY A 430 -20.46 -42.26 -13.34
C GLY A 430 -20.39 -42.65 -11.88
N PRO A 431 -19.44 -43.51 -11.47
CA PRO A 431 -19.35 -43.99 -10.07
C PRO A 431 -19.19 -42.86 -9.03
N PHE A 432 -18.82 -41.67 -9.41
CA PHE A 432 -18.49 -40.56 -8.51
C PHE A 432 -19.63 -39.55 -8.37
N LYS A 433 -20.81 -39.82 -8.94
CA LYS A 433 -22.03 -39.01 -8.80
C LYS A 433 -22.31 -38.67 -7.34
N GLY A 434 -22.64 -37.41 -7.06
CA GLY A 434 -23.00 -36.94 -5.72
C GLY A 434 -21.81 -36.64 -4.80
N MET A 435 -20.60 -36.92 -5.20
CA MET A 435 -19.38 -36.60 -4.41
C MET A 435 -18.98 -35.15 -4.61
N PHE A 436 -18.46 -34.54 -3.56
CA PHE A 436 -17.76 -33.25 -3.64
C PHE A 436 -16.43 -33.43 -4.39
N TYR A 437 -16.09 -32.52 -5.32
CA TYR A 437 -14.97 -32.68 -6.24
C TYR A 437 -13.63 -33.04 -5.54
N ALA A 438 -13.34 -32.37 -4.39
CA ALA A 438 -12.10 -32.64 -3.67
C ALA A 438 -12.07 -34.04 -3.04
N LYS A 439 -13.23 -34.58 -2.62
CA LYS A 439 -13.34 -35.94 -2.10
C LYS A 439 -13.31 -36.96 -3.23
N SER A 440 -13.77 -36.64 -4.42
CA SER A 440 -13.75 -37.54 -5.57
C SER A 440 -12.31 -37.82 -6.07
N ASN A 441 -11.32 -36.95 -5.79
CA ASN A 441 -9.93 -37.22 -6.14
C ASN A 441 -9.45 -38.58 -5.61
N LYS A 442 -9.64 -38.80 -4.30
CA LYS A 442 -9.22 -40.07 -3.66
C LYS A 442 -10.02 -41.27 -4.22
N ALA A 443 -11.33 -41.12 -4.33
CA ALA A 443 -12.20 -42.20 -4.83
C ALA A 443 -11.88 -42.58 -6.29
N ILE A 444 -11.54 -41.60 -7.13
CA ILE A 444 -11.10 -41.80 -8.53
C ILE A 444 -9.78 -42.57 -8.56
N VAL A 445 -8.81 -42.17 -7.75
CA VAL A 445 -7.51 -42.85 -7.68
C VAL A 445 -7.66 -44.29 -7.23
N GLU A 446 -8.43 -44.55 -6.17
CA GLU A 446 -8.74 -45.90 -5.66
C GLU A 446 -9.45 -46.76 -6.73
N TRP A 447 -10.45 -46.17 -7.41
CA TRP A 447 -11.17 -46.87 -8.47
C TRP A 447 -10.28 -47.24 -9.65
N LEU A 448 -9.40 -46.29 -10.10
CA LEU A 448 -8.45 -46.54 -11.19
C LEU A 448 -7.42 -47.62 -10.86
N ASP A 449 -6.98 -47.68 -9.62
CA ASP A 449 -6.06 -48.72 -9.14
C ASP A 449 -6.76 -50.10 -9.08
N GLU A 450 -7.95 -50.18 -8.49
CA GLU A 450 -8.75 -51.41 -8.41
C GLU A 450 -9.09 -52.01 -9.79
N HIS A 451 -9.23 -51.14 -10.82
CA HIS A 451 -9.59 -51.56 -12.17
C HIS A 451 -8.39 -51.62 -13.12
N ASN A 452 -7.15 -51.48 -12.64
CA ASN A 452 -5.89 -51.57 -13.40
C ASN A 452 -5.71 -50.43 -14.47
N PHE A 453 -6.38 -49.28 -14.29
CA PHE A 453 -6.16 -48.11 -15.14
C PHE A 453 -5.11 -47.11 -14.55
N LEU A 454 -4.77 -47.22 -13.27
CA LEU A 454 -3.72 -46.44 -12.65
C LEU A 454 -2.35 -47.06 -12.93
N LEU A 455 -1.42 -46.32 -13.54
CA LEU A 455 -0.04 -46.75 -13.67
C LEU A 455 0.77 -46.34 -12.41
N LYS A 456 0.56 -45.11 -11.94
CA LYS A 456 1.22 -44.55 -10.75
C LYS A 456 0.47 -43.35 -10.20
N SER A 457 0.63 -43.14 -8.88
CA SER A 457 0.25 -41.89 -8.22
C SER A 457 1.39 -41.41 -7.35
N GLU A 458 1.56 -40.08 -7.24
CA GLU A 458 2.58 -39.46 -6.41
C GLU A 458 2.12 -38.08 -5.89
N PRO A 459 2.59 -37.63 -4.74
CA PRO A 459 2.31 -36.27 -4.28
C PRO A 459 3.12 -35.25 -5.07
N ILE A 460 2.49 -34.13 -5.43
CA ILE A 460 3.13 -32.97 -6.06
C ILE A 460 2.75 -31.69 -5.30
N THR A 461 3.73 -30.83 -5.03
CA THR A 461 3.48 -29.52 -4.44
C THR A 461 3.54 -28.47 -5.53
N HIS A 462 2.47 -27.71 -5.67
CA HIS A 462 2.35 -26.68 -6.68
C HIS A 462 1.51 -25.50 -6.19
N SER A 463 1.67 -24.34 -6.85
CA SER A 463 0.89 -23.14 -6.57
C SER A 463 -0.56 -23.32 -7.07
N TYR A 464 -1.54 -23.15 -6.20
CA TYR A 464 -2.95 -23.38 -6.51
C TYR A 464 -3.83 -22.16 -6.18
N PRO A 465 -4.79 -21.78 -7.05
CA PRO A 465 -5.64 -20.62 -6.81
C PRO A 465 -6.67 -20.86 -5.69
N HIS A 466 -6.80 -19.86 -4.82
CA HIS A 466 -7.75 -19.80 -3.70
C HIS A 466 -8.61 -18.57 -3.79
N CYS A 467 -9.82 -18.67 -3.31
CA CYS A 467 -10.72 -17.51 -3.20
C CYS A 467 -10.15 -16.50 -2.20
N TRP A 468 -9.97 -15.25 -2.63
CA TRP A 468 -9.47 -14.18 -1.79
C TRP A 468 -10.27 -13.96 -0.50
N ARG A 469 -11.55 -14.37 -0.52
CA ARG A 469 -12.51 -14.11 0.56
C ARG A 469 -12.67 -15.24 1.55
N CYS A 470 -12.98 -16.47 1.08
CA CYS A 470 -13.14 -17.62 1.96
C CYS A 470 -11.84 -18.39 2.20
N LYS A 471 -10.78 -18.05 1.42
CA LYS A 471 -9.47 -18.68 1.49
C LYS A 471 -9.44 -20.18 1.12
N ASN A 472 -10.57 -20.71 0.61
CA ASN A 472 -10.68 -22.08 0.15
C ASN A 472 -10.20 -22.22 -1.30
N PRO A 473 -9.70 -23.40 -1.71
CA PRO A 473 -9.37 -23.69 -3.09
C PRO A 473 -10.55 -23.44 -4.03
N ILE A 474 -10.26 -22.96 -5.21
CA ILE A 474 -11.26 -22.74 -6.27
C ILE A 474 -11.05 -23.73 -7.40
N ILE A 475 -12.03 -23.82 -8.30
CA ILE A 475 -11.97 -24.65 -9.50
C ILE A 475 -12.12 -23.79 -10.75
N PHE A 476 -11.64 -24.30 -11.91
CA PHE A 476 -12.11 -23.84 -13.19
C PHE A 476 -13.38 -24.62 -13.56
N ARG A 477 -14.41 -23.90 -13.98
CA ARG A 477 -15.69 -24.50 -14.37
C ARG A 477 -16.32 -23.71 -15.50
N ALA A 478 -16.66 -24.37 -16.59
CA ALA A 478 -17.40 -23.74 -17.67
C ALA A 478 -18.84 -23.43 -17.21
N THR A 479 -19.23 -22.17 -17.37
CA THR A 479 -20.56 -21.68 -17.05
C THR A 479 -20.93 -20.53 -17.98
N LYS A 480 -22.23 -20.34 -18.20
CA LYS A 480 -22.72 -19.20 -19.00
C LYS A 480 -22.59 -17.95 -18.16
N GLN A 481 -21.74 -17.03 -18.59
CA GLN A 481 -21.48 -15.77 -17.90
C GLN A 481 -21.50 -14.60 -18.89
N TRP A 482 -21.56 -13.37 -18.33
CA TRP A 482 -21.35 -12.14 -19.07
C TRP A 482 -19.91 -11.67 -18.97
N PHE A 483 -19.35 -11.30 -20.09
CA PHE A 483 -17.94 -10.90 -20.22
C PHE A 483 -17.81 -9.54 -20.88
N ALA A 484 -16.82 -8.76 -20.44
CA ALA A 484 -16.27 -7.67 -21.22
C ALA A 484 -15.08 -8.22 -22.04
N SER A 485 -15.14 -8.07 -23.35
CA SER A 485 -14.11 -8.48 -24.30
C SER A 485 -12.92 -7.53 -24.22
N ILE A 486 -11.82 -7.99 -23.61
CA ILE A 486 -10.61 -7.18 -23.53
C ILE A 486 -9.97 -7.02 -24.91
N ASP A 487 -10.02 -8.04 -25.75
CA ASP A 487 -9.47 -7.99 -27.11
C ASP A 487 -10.06 -6.87 -27.96
N GLY A 488 -11.33 -6.50 -27.71
CA GLY A 488 -12.03 -5.42 -28.43
C GLY A 488 -11.41 -4.03 -28.24
N PHE A 489 -10.67 -3.79 -27.16
CA PHE A 489 -10.05 -2.49 -26.84
C PHE A 489 -8.66 -2.61 -26.19
N ARG A 490 -8.02 -3.80 -26.25
CA ARG A 490 -6.68 -4.04 -25.67
C ARG A 490 -5.64 -3.06 -26.19
N GLU A 491 -5.55 -2.90 -27.52
CA GLU A 491 -4.54 -2.03 -28.16
C GLU A 491 -4.72 -0.57 -27.74
N ASP A 492 -5.94 -0.11 -27.61
CA ASP A 492 -6.22 1.27 -27.15
C ASP A 492 -5.89 1.42 -25.66
N THR A 493 -6.08 0.36 -24.86
CA THR A 493 -5.68 0.36 -23.45
C THR A 493 -4.15 0.40 -23.30
N LEU A 494 -3.41 -0.37 -24.11
CA LEU A 494 -1.94 -0.34 -24.11
C LEU A 494 -1.42 1.05 -24.50
N LYS A 495 -2.02 1.70 -25.51
CA LYS A 495 -1.68 3.10 -25.88
C LYS A 495 -2.00 4.08 -24.75
N ALA A 496 -3.13 3.91 -24.08
CA ALA A 496 -3.50 4.78 -22.95
C ALA A 496 -2.50 4.67 -21.78
N ILE A 497 -1.97 3.48 -21.48
CA ILE A 497 -0.92 3.27 -20.47
C ILE A 497 0.34 4.11 -20.77
N GLU A 498 0.71 4.27 -22.06
CA GLU A 498 1.87 5.06 -22.46
C GLU A 498 1.72 6.57 -22.15
N THR A 499 0.49 7.07 -22.01
CA THR A 499 0.21 8.49 -21.73
C THR A 499 0.27 8.83 -20.24
N VAL A 500 0.37 7.84 -19.37
CA VAL A 500 0.32 7.97 -17.91
C VAL A 500 1.73 8.00 -17.32
N LYS A 501 1.97 8.88 -16.36
CA LYS A 501 3.19 8.89 -15.56
C LYS A 501 3.03 7.92 -14.37
N TRP A 502 3.90 6.93 -14.29
CA TRP A 502 3.84 5.87 -13.29
C TRP A 502 4.91 6.05 -12.23
N HIS A 503 4.54 5.86 -10.96
CA HIS A 503 5.45 5.79 -9.84
C HIS A 503 5.24 4.44 -9.10
N PRO A 504 6.28 3.65 -8.86
CA PRO A 504 7.70 3.87 -9.22
C PRO A 504 7.95 3.92 -10.74
N LEU A 505 8.94 4.73 -11.14
CA LEU A 505 9.25 4.99 -12.56
C LEU A 505 9.83 3.77 -13.28
N ASP A 506 10.50 2.88 -12.56
CA ASP A 506 11.28 1.75 -13.10
C ASP A 506 10.41 0.56 -13.49
N TRP A 507 9.34 0.23 -12.74
CA TRP A 507 8.51 -0.95 -12.98
C TRP A 507 7.00 -0.69 -13.09
N GLY A 508 6.50 0.44 -12.62
CA GLY A 508 5.06 0.69 -12.53
C GLY A 508 4.35 0.56 -13.88
N LYS A 509 4.92 1.17 -14.93
CA LYS A 509 4.38 1.12 -16.29
C LYS A 509 4.44 -0.29 -16.89
N SER A 510 5.60 -0.94 -16.85
CA SER A 510 5.79 -2.27 -17.43
C SER A 510 4.85 -3.30 -16.79
N ARG A 511 4.65 -3.22 -15.47
CA ARG A 511 3.72 -4.10 -14.75
C ARG A 511 2.28 -3.97 -15.25
N MET A 512 1.76 -2.75 -15.41
CA MET A 512 0.41 -2.56 -15.95
C MET A 512 0.32 -3.01 -17.40
N TYR A 513 1.31 -2.69 -18.21
CA TYR A 513 1.37 -3.06 -19.62
C TYR A 513 1.32 -4.59 -19.80
N ASP A 514 2.17 -5.34 -19.08
CA ASP A 514 2.20 -6.79 -19.16
C ASP A 514 0.91 -7.45 -18.66
N MET A 515 0.31 -6.89 -17.60
CA MET A 515 -0.97 -7.36 -17.10
C MET A 515 -2.09 -7.18 -18.12
N ILE A 516 -2.15 -6.07 -18.84
CA ILE A 516 -3.17 -5.84 -19.88
C ILE A 516 -2.88 -6.66 -21.14
N LYS A 517 -1.61 -6.76 -21.57
CA LYS A 517 -1.19 -7.54 -22.72
C LYS A 517 -1.65 -9.00 -22.63
N ASN A 518 -1.52 -9.59 -21.44
CA ASN A 518 -1.84 -10.99 -21.18
C ASN A 518 -3.23 -11.22 -20.55
N ARG A 519 -4.04 -10.14 -20.40
CA ARG A 519 -5.33 -10.23 -19.71
C ARG A 519 -6.37 -10.98 -20.53
N ASN A 520 -7.08 -11.89 -19.88
CA ASN A 520 -8.28 -12.53 -20.42
C ASN A 520 -9.48 -11.60 -20.38
N ASP A 521 -10.56 -11.99 -21.10
CA ASP A 521 -11.85 -11.31 -20.99
C ASP A 521 -12.29 -11.22 -19.52
N TRP A 522 -12.85 -10.10 -19.18
CA TRP A 522 -13.29 -9.84 -17.82
C TRP A 522 -14.68 -10.43 -17.58
N CYS A 523 -14.81 -11.49 -16.78
CA CYS A 523 -16.11 -11.99 -16.32
C CYS A 523 -16.74 -10.96 -15.37
N ILE A 524 -17.80 -10.27 -15.83
CA ILE A 524 -18.46 -9.19 -15.09
C ILE A 524 -19.69 -9.64 -14.30
N SER A 525 -20.18 -10.85 -14.51
CA SER A 525 -21.38 -11.36 -13.79
C SER A 525 -20.99 -12.08 -12.50
N ARG A 526 -21.77 -11.86 -11.43
CA ARG A 526 -21.63 -12.50 -10.11
C ARG A 526 -22.97 -13.02 -9.62
N GLN A 527 -23.00 -14.26 -9.15
CA GLN A 527 -24.18 -14.96 -8.61
C GLN A 527 -24.42 -14.51 -7.16
N ARG A 528 -24.62 -13.22 -6.99
CA ARG A 528 -24.84 -12.52 -5.72
C ARG A 528 -26.06 -11.61 -5.81
N THR A 529 -26.48 -11.06 -4.66
CA THR A 529 -27.68 -10.21 -4.58
C THR A 529 -27.37 -8.79 -4.11
N TRP A 530 -26.28 -8.57 -3.36
CA TRP A 530 -25.88 -7.25 -2.90
C TRP A 530 -24.88 -6.61 -3.87
N GLY A 531 -25.39 -5.81 -4.80
CA GLY A 531 -24.64 -5.10 -5.83
C GLY A 531 -25.58 -4.54 -6.90
N VAL A 532 -25.00 -3.92 -7.92
CA VAL A 532 -25.75 -3.38 -9.08
C VAL A 532 -26.13 -4.54 -10.01
N PRO A 533 -27.43 -4.77 -10.28
CA PRO A 533 -27.85 -5.86 -11.16
C PRO A 533 -27.38 -5.61 -12.60
N LEU A 534 -27.13 -6.69 -13.34
CA LEU A 534 -26.94 -6.62 -14.78
C LEU A 534 -28.28 -6.22 -15.45
N PRO A 535 -28.31 -5.09 -16.18
CA PRO A 535 -29.58 -4.55 -16.72
C PRO A 535 -30.06 -5.29 -17.99
N ILE A 536 -30.22 -6.60 -17.88
CA ILE A 536 -30.45 -7.51 -18.98
C ILE A 536 -31.79 -8.24 -18.81
N PHE A 537 -32.58 -8.31 -19.87
CA PHE A 537 -33.78 -9.11 -19.93
C PHE A 537 -33.60 -10.30 -20.87
N TYR A 538 -34.38 -11.34 -20.68
CA TYR A 538 -34.42 -12.52 -21.55
C TYR A 538 -35.82 -12.76 -22.09
N CYS A 539 -35.95 -12.97 -23.39
CA CYS A 539 -37.19 -13.36 -23.99
C CYS A 539 -37.63 -14.74 -23.46
N GLU A 540 -38.88 -14.83 -22.92
CA GLU A 540 -39.36 -16.09 -22.36
C GLU A 540 -39.51 -17.19 -23.42
N LYS A 541 -39.72 -16.83 -24.71
CA LYS A 541 -39.93 -17.81 -25.78
C LYS A 541 -38.64 -18.38 -26.35
N CYS A 542 -37.61 -17.55 -26.57
CA CYS A 542 -36.36 -17.97 -27.25
C CYS A 542 -35.11 -17.75 -26.43
N ASN A 543 -35.22 -17.24 -25.21
CA ASN A 543 -34.13 -16.94 -24.29
C ASN A 543 -33.05 -15.99 -24.86
N GLU A 544 -33.41 -15.21 -25.89
CA GLU A 544 -32.52 -14.18 -26.45
C GLU A 544 -32.38 -13.02 -25.48
N PRO A 545 -31.18 -12.52 -25.19
CA PRO A 545 -31.00 -11.35 -24.37
C PRO A 545 -31.54 -10.10 -25.07
N TYR A 546 -32.13 -9.21 -24.27
CA TYR A 546 -32.65 -7.94 -24.70
C TYR A 546 -32.01 -6.82 -23.92
N VAL A 547 -31.17 -6.06 -24.61
CA VAL A 547 -30.50 -4.86 -24.12
C VAL A 547 -30.49 -3.84 -25.23
N THR A 548 -31.11 -2.68 -25.00
CA THR A 548 -31.21 -1.57 -25.97
C THR A 548 -30.86 -0.26 -25.27
N GLU A 549 -30.54 0.78 -26.04
CA GLU A 549 -30.31 2.12 -25.48
C GLU A 549 -31.51 2.60 -24.67
N GLU A 550 -32.73 2.35 -25.15
CA GLU A 550 -33.95 2.72 -24.48
C GLU A 550 -34.19 1.93 -23.17
N SER A 551 -33.89 0.61 -23.18
CA SER A 551 -33.97 -0.18 -21.94
C SER A 551 -32.96 0.27 -20.90
N ILE A 552 -31.72 0.55 -21.26
CA ILE A 552 -30.69 1.08 -20.39
C ILE A 552 -31.08 2.45 -19.82
N ALA A 553 -31.54 3.38 -20.69
CA ALA A 553 -31.96 4.73 -20.27
C ALA A 553 -33.14 4.66 -19.26
N LYS A 554 -34.12 3.80 -19.51
CA LYS A 554 -35.27 3.62 -18.60
C LYS A 554 -34.84 3.05 -17.24
N ILE A 555 -33.96 2.04 -17.24
CA ILE A 555 -33.44 1.46 -16.00
C ILE A 555 -32.62 2.49 -15.23
N GLN A 556 -31.75 3.27 -15.91
CA GLN A 556 -31.02 4.36 -15.28
C GLN A 556 -31.93 5.38 -14.60
N GLU A 557 -33.02 5.78 -15.27
CA GLU A 557 -34.00 6.72 -14.70
C GLU A 557 -34.65 6.17 -13.43
N ILE A 558 -35.09 4.90 -13.47
CA ILE A 558 -35.75 4.24 -12.33
C ILE A 558 -34.71 4.11 -11.18
N VAL A 559 -33.51 3.61 -11.45
CA VAL A 559 -32.47 3.41 -10.44
C VAL A 559 -32.00 4.74 -9.84
N LYS A 560 -31.89 5.79 -10.65
CA LYS A 560 -31.54 7.14 -10.16
C LYS A 560 -32.52 7.67 -9.12
N ASN A 561 -33.81 7.32 -9.24
CA ASN A 561 -34.86 7.80 -8.36
C ASN A 561 -35.16 6.86 -7.19
N GLU A 562 -35.06 5.53 -7.39
CA GLU A 562 -35.52 4.51 -6.43
C GLU A 562 -34.37 3.60 -5.92
N GLY A 563 -33.18 3.66 -6.54
CA GLY A 563 -32.07 2.73 -6.27
C GLY A 563 -32.26 1.35 -6.91
N THR A 564 -31.22 0.52 -6.81
CA THR A 564 -31.22 -0.81 -7.45
C THR A 564 -32.14 -1.84 -6.80
N ASN A 565 -32.75 -1.57 -5.64
CA ASN A 565 -33.84 -2.43 -5.10
C ASN A 565 -35.01 -2.53 -6.06
N ALA A 566 -35.30 -1.47 -6.85
CA ALA A 566 -36.33 -1.46 -7.87
C ALA A 566 -36.20 -2.63 -8.87
N TRP A 567 -34.98 -3.09 -9.20
CA TRP A 567 -34.76 -4.26 -10.06
C TRP A 567 -35.39 -5.54 -9.49
N TRP A 568 -35.38 -5.68 -8.17
CA TRP A 568 -35.91 -6.88 -7.51
C TRP A 568 -37.38 -6.79 -7.15
N GLU A 569 -37.87 -5.58 -6.93
CA GLU A 569 -39.24 -5.32 -6.51
C GLU A 569 -40.23 -5.20 -7.69
N LYS A 570 -39.79 -4.59 -8.80
CA LYS A 570 -40.64 -4.37 -9.98
C LYS A 570 -40.60 -5.58 -10.93
N THR A 571 -41.66 -5.73 -11.72
CA THR A 571 -41.77 -6.74 -12.81
C THR A 571 -40.87 -6.35 -14.00
N ALA A 572 -40.63 -7.29 -14.92
CA ALA A 572 -39.89 -6.98 -16.14
C ALA A 572 -40.64 -5.93 -17.01
N GLU A 573 -41.96 -5.99 -17.07
CA GLU A 573 -42.81 -5.05 -17.81
C GLU A 573 -42.67 -3.62 -17.29
N GLU A 574 -42.64 -3.40 -15.99
CA GLU A 574 -42.46 -2.09 -15.38
C GLU A 574 -41.06 -1.48 -15.65
N LEU A 575 -40.06 -2.33 -15.77
CA LEU A 575 -38.69 -1.93 -16.03
C LEU A 575 -38.32 -1.76 -17.50
N MET A 576 -39.11 -2.36 -18.41
CA MET A 576 -38.85 -2.32 -19.85
C MET A 576 -39.49 -1.11 -20.54
N PRO A 577 -38.96 -0.69 -21.69
CA PRO A 577 -39.64 0.28 -22.55
C PRO A 577 -41.08 -0.19 -22.94
N TYR A 578 -41.97 0.76 -23.11
CA TYR A 578 -43.34 0.48 -23.54
C TYR A 578 -43.33 -0.25 -24.89
N ASN A 579 -44.15 -1.33 -25.03
CA ASN A 579 -44.26 -2.16 -26.24
C ASN A 579 -42.93 -2.84 -26.68
N ALA A 580 -42.02 -3.12 -25.78
CA ALA A 580 -40.79 -3.86 -26.09
C ALA A 580 -41.09 -5.23 -26.71
N LYS A 581 -40.38 -5.59 -27.78
CA LYS A 581 -40.52 -6.88 -28.48
C LYS A 581 -39.17 -7.52 -28.69
N CYS A 582 -39.07 -8.83 -28.49
CA CYS A 582 -37.89 -9.57 -28.80
C CYS A 582 -37.51 -9.42 -30.29
N PRO A 583 -36.29 -8.99 -30.61
CA PRO A 583 -35.85 -8.77 -31.99
C PRO A 583 -35.79 -10.07 -32.80
N LYS A 584 -35.70 -11.24 -32.17
CA LYS A 584 -35.56 -12.53 -32.83
C LYS A 584 -36.94 -13.21 -33.10
N CYS A 585 -37.86 -13.13 -32.16
CA CYS A 585 -39.12 -13.90 -32.27
C CYS A 585 -40.41 -13.08 -32.05
N GLY A 586 -40.29 -11.76 -31.81
CA GLY A 586 -41.42 -10.86 -31.61
C GLY A 586 -42.19 -11.04 -30.29
N CYS A 587 -41.79 -11.92 -29.39
CA CYS A 587 -42.40 -12.13 -28.08
C CYS A 587 -42.29 -10.84 -27.23
N THR A 588 -43.33 -10.57 -26.41
CA THR A 588 -43.39 -9.40 -25.53
C THR A 588 -43.21 -9.75 -24.04
N GLN A 589 -43.01 -11.03 -23.72
CA GLN A 589 -42.82 -11.50 -22.35
C GLN A 589 -41.32 -11.72 -22.10
N PHE A 590 -40.85 -11.19 -20.95
CA PHE A 590 -39.43 -11.20 -20.60
C PHE A 590 -39.23 -11.53 -19.13
N THR A 591 -38.13 -12.22 -18.86
CA THR A 591 -37.58 -12.41 -17.51
C THR A 591 -36.39 -11.50 -17.30
N LYS A 592 -36.02 -11.26 -16.04
CA LYS A 592 -34.85 -10.43 -15.65
C LYS A 592 -33.62 -11.28 -15.34
N GLU A 593 -32.44 -10.76 -15.64
CA GLU A 593 -31.20 -11.33 -15.14
C GLU A 593 -31.17 -11.27 -13.59
N LYS A 594 -30.55 -12.28 -12.97
CA LYS A 594 -30.46 -12.41 -11.51
C LYS A 594 -29.05 -12.12 -11.00
N ASP A 595 -28.06 -12.10 -11.88
CA ASP A 595 -26.69 -11.79 -11.53
C ASP A 595 -26.48 -10.29 -11.35
N ILE A 596 -25.52 -9.94 -10.50
CA ILE A 596 -25.06 -8.56 -10.32
C ILE A 596 -23.74 -8.34 -11.07
N MET A 597 -23.38 -7.09 -11.28
CA MET A 597 -22.06 -6.70 -11.79
C MET A 597 -20.97 -7.03 -10.76
N ASP A 598 -19.77 -7.29 -11.26
CA ASP A 598 -18.56 -7.37 -10.45
C ASP A 598 -18.34 -6.07 -9.67
N VAL A 599 -18.01 -6.13 -8.38
CA VAL A 599 -17.73 -4.96 -7.53
C VAL A 599 -16.61 -4.08 -8.10
N TRP A 600 -15.66 -4.65 -8.84
CA TRP A 600 -14.63 -3.90 -9.53
C TRP A 600 -15.17 -3.05 -10.69
N PHE A 601 -16.37 -3.33 -11.16
CA PHE A 601 -17.07 -2.49 -12.12
C PHE A 601 -17.65 -1.24 -11.43
N ASP A 602 -18.09 -1.37 -10.17
CA ASP A 602 -18.61 -0.27 -9.36
C ASP A 602 -17.51 0.78 -9.14
N SER A 603 -16.40 0.39 -8.48
CA SER A 603 -15.27 1.28 -8.25
C SER A 603 -14.55 1.67 -9.56
N GLY A 604 -14.49 0.77 -10.54
CA GLY A 604 -13.93 1.05 -11.86
C GLY A 604 -14.63 2.15 -12.64
N SER A 605 -15.94 2.34 -12.45
CA SER A 605 -16.74 3.37 -13.14
C SER A 605 -16.78 4.74 -12.43
N THR A 606 -16.06 4.90 -11.31
CA THR A 606 -16.07 6.14 -10.51
C THR A 606 -15.53 7.36 -11.26
N HIS A 607 -14.69 7.18 -12.27
CA HIS A 607 -14.28 8.27 -13.15
C HIS A 607 -15.48 8.95 -13.84
N GLN A 608 -16.57 8.22 -14.12
CA GLN A 608 -17.80 8.81 -14.66
C GLN A 608 -18.72 9.27 -13.54
N SER A 609 -18.99 8.41 -12.56
CA SER A 609 -20.00 8.67 -11.53
C SER A 609 -19.54 9.67 -10.45
N VAL A 610 -18.25 9.97 -10.38
CA VAL A 610 -17.70 10.96 -9.44
C VAL A 610 -17.06 12.13 -10.20
N LEU A 611 -16.02 11.89 -11.01
CA LEU A 611 -15.30 13.01 -11.64
C LEU A 611 -16.20 13.79 -12.58
N VAL A 612 -16.82 13.11 -13.55
CA VAL A 612 -17.66 13.78 -14.55
C VAL A 612 -18.95 14.31 -13.92
N GLU A 613 -19.68 13.49 -13.14
CA GLU A 613 -20.99 13.88 -12.59
C GLU A 613 -20.91 15.00 -11.54
N ARG A 614 -19.76 15.15 -10.85
CA ARG A 614 -19.52 16.24 -9.90
C ARG A 614 -18.78 17.44 -10.51
N GLY A 615 -18.51 17.43 -11.82
CA GLY A 615 -17.84 18.51 -12.52
C GLY A 615 -16.36 18.68 -12.15
N LEU A 616 -15.70 17.58 -11.73
CA LEU A 616 -14.25 17.55 -11.48
C LEU A 616 -13.49 17.29 -12.77
N ASP A 617 -12.20 17.60 -12.78
CA ASP A 617 -11.35 17.33 -13.93
C ASP A 617 -11.26 15.84 -14.23
N TYR A 618 -11.40 15.51 -15.51
CA TYR A 618 -11.27 14.17 -16.06
C TYR A 618 -10.37 14.23 -17.31
N PRO A 619 -9.28 13.46 -17.36
CA PRO A 619 -8.74 12.54 -16.35
C PRO A 619 -8.32 13.24 -15.04
N ALA A 620 -8.39 12.52 -13.90
CA ALA A 620 -7.84 13.02 -12.65
C ALA A 620 -6.32 13.27 -12.76
N ASP A 621 -5.77 14.18 -11.97
CA ASP A 621 -4.33 14.41 -11.97
C ASP A 621 -3.58 13.23 -11.34
N LEU A 622 -4.12 12.65 -10.27
CA LEU A 622 -3.44 11.57 -9.54
C LEU A 622 -4.41 10.49 -9.02
N TYR A 623 -4.03 9.21 -9.21
CA TYR A 623 -4.53 8.07 -8.46
C TYR A 623 -3.41 7.56 -7.54
N LEU A 624 -3.73 7.28 -6.26
CA LEU A 624 -2.77 6.75 -5.28
C LEU A 624 -3.39 5.58 -4.53
N GLU A 625 -2.81 4.38 -4.65
CA GLU A 625 -3.23 3.17 -3.92
C GLU A 625 -2.06 2.21 -3.68
N GLY A 626 -2.34 1.10 -2.98
CA GLY A 626 -1.41 0.00 -2.78
C GLY A 626 -1.07 -0.76 -4.08
N ASN A 627 0.03 -1.49 -4.07
CA ASN A 627 0.53 -2.24 -5.22
C ASN A 627 -0.40 -3.41 -5.67
N ASP A 628 -1.31 -3.87 -4.82
CA ASP A 628 -2.36 -4.83 -5.15
C ASP A 628 -3.40 -4.25 -6.14
N GLN A 629 -3.53 -2.92 -6.20
CA GLN A 629 -4.50 -2.24 -7.06
C GLN A 629 -4.12 -2.24 -8.55
N TYR A 630 -2.93 -2.71 -8.93
CA TYR A 630 -2.61 -3.03 -10.32
C TYR A 630 -3.55 -4.11 -10.90
N ARG A 631 -4.05 -5.03 -10.07
CA ARG A 631 -5.10 -6.00 -10.43
C ARG A 631 -6.49 -5.62 -9.94
N GLY A 632 -6.63 -4.49 -9.26
CA GLY A 632 -7.87 -3.97 -8.72
C GLY A 632 -8.31 -2.68 -9.41
N TRP A 633 -8.43 -1.62 -8.63
CA TRP A 633 -9.02 -0.35 -9.05
C TRP A 633 -8.26 0.38 -10.16
N PHE A 634 -6.91 0.38 -10.14
CA PHE A 634 -6.14 1.00 -11.24
C PHE A 634 -6.51 0.37 -12.58
N GLN A 635 -6.64 -0.95 -12.62
CA GLN A 635 -6.93 -1.68 -13.83
C GLN A 635 -8.41 -1.59 -14.22
N SER A 636 -9.36 -1.77 -13.30
CA SER A 636 -10.79 -1.71 -13.62
C SER A 636 -11.20 -0.32 -14.08
N SER A 637 -10.65 0.74 -13.44
CA SER A 637 -10.86 2.13 -13.84
C SER A 637 -10.28 2.43 -15.23
N LEU A 638 -9.08 1.92 -15.53
CA LEU A 638 -8.47 2.03 -16.86
C LEU A 638 -9.32 1.36 -17.94
N LEU A 639 -9.75 0.12 -17.69
CA LEU A 639 -10.53 -0.65 -18.66
C LEU A 639 -11.87 -0.02 -18.98
N THR A 640 -12.62 0.40 -17.96
CA THR A 640 -13.93 1.05 -18.17
C THR A 640 -13.78 2.42 -18.84
N SER A 641 -12.74 3.18 -18.49
CA SER A 641 -12.46 4.50 -19.08
C SER A 641 -12.07 4.38 -20.55
N VAL A 642 -11.15 3.49 -20.89
CA VAL A 642 -10.73 3.28 -22.28
C VAL A 642 -11.88 2.70 -23.11
N ALA A 643 -12.60 1.72 -22.60
CA ALA A 643 -13.75 1.13 -23.29
C ALA A 643 -14.84 2.18 -23.61
N THR A 644 -15.10 3.15 -22.71
CA THR A 644 -16.12 4.18 -22.91
C THR A 644 -15.62 5.43 -23.61
N ASN A 645 -14.44 5.94 -23.24
CA ASN A 645 -13.93 7.26 -23.64
C ASN A 645 -12.62 7.23 -24.44
N GLY A 646 -11.96 6.07 -24.55
CA GLY A 646 -10.70 5.92 -25.31
C GLY A 646 -9.45 6.50 -24.61
N ILE A 647 -9.53 6.92 -23.35
CA ILE A 647 -8.42 7.53 -22.61
C ILE A 647 -8.28 6.91 -21.21
N ALA A 648 -7.08 7.02 -20.62
CA ALA A 648 -6.86 6.66 -19.22
C ALA A 648 -7.63 7.61 -18.28
N PRO A 649 -8.14 7.14 -17.10
CA PRO A 649 -8.91 7.98 -16.18
C PRO A 649 -8.01 8.86 -15.29
N TYR A 650 -6.72 8.74 -15.40
CA TYR A 650 -5.70 9.41 -14.60
C TYR A 650 -4.48 9.83 -15.44
N LYS A 651 -3.83 10.93 -15.02
CA LYS A 651 -2.59 11.44 -15.63
C LYS A 651 -1.36 10.81 -14.97
N GLU A 652 -1.40 10.65 -13.64
CA GLU A 652 -0.35 10.01 -12.86
C GLU A 652 -0.91 8.91 -11.95
N VAL A 653 -0.12 7.86 -11.73
CA VAL A 653 -0.40 6.80 -10.76
C VAL A 653 0.77 6.71 -9.79
N LEU A 654 0.47 6.84 -8.50
CA LEU A 654 1.42 6.66 -7.41
C LEU A 654 1.07 5.37 -6.65
N CYS A 655 2.03 4.47 -6.54
CA CYS A 655 1.84 3.17 -5.90
C CYS A 655 2.58 3.11 -4.56
N CYS A 656 1.90 2.66 -3.50
CA CYS A 656 2.54 2.37 -2.22
C CYS A 656 2.62 0.86 -1.96
N GLY A 657 3.60 0.46 -1.13
CA GLY A 657 3.74 -0.92 -0.65
C GLY A 657 2.70 -1.29 0.41
N MET A 658 2.85 -2.48 0.96
CA MET A 658 1.98 -3.01 2.01
C MET A 658 2.55 -2.71 3.39
N VAL A 659 1.68 -2.65 4.42
CA VAL A 659 2.16 -2.56 5.80
C VAL A 659 2.42 -3.95 6.34
N VAL A 660 3.63 -4.15 6.87
CA VAL A 660 4.11 -5.40 7.46
C VAL A 660 4.54 -5.18 8.91
N ASP A 661 4.62 -6.25 9.70
CA ASP A 661 5.11 -6.15 11.08
C ASP A 661 6.63 -5.94 11.15
N GLY A 662 7.17 -5.79 12.35
CA GLY A 662 8.60 -5.57 12.57
C GLY A 662 9.52 -6.71 12.07
N GLN A 663 8.98 -7.87 11.70
CA GLN A 663 9.67 -9.00 11.09
C GLN A 663 9.43 -9.11 9.57
N GLY A 664 8.76 -8.15 8.95
CA GLY A 664 8.44 -8.17 7.53
C GLY A 664 7.29 -9.10 7.13
N LYS A 665 6.47 -9.57 8.10
CA LYS A 665 5.31 -10.40 7.83
C LYS A 665 4.05 -9.55 7.64
N LYS A 666 3.22 -9.95 6.70
CA LYS A 666 1.93 -9.30 6.46
C LYS A 666 1.09 -9.26 7.73
N MET A 667 0.61 -8.08 8.10
CA MET A 667 -0.24 -7.89 9.27
C MET A 667 -1.64 -8.44 9.01
N SER A 668 -2.18 -9.22 9.95
CA SER A 668 -3.56 -9.68 9.90
C SER A 668 -4.17 -9.87 11.28
N LYS A 669 -5.50 -9.72 11.39
CA LYS A 669 -6.23 -9.97 12.65
C LYS A 669 -6.12 -11.42 13.11
N SER A 670 -6.01 -12.37 12.18
CA SER A 670 -5.88 -13.81 12.48
C SER A 670 -4.51 -14.18 13.06
N LEU A 671 -3.46 -13.45 12.72
CA LEU A 671 -2.11 -13.63 13.27
C LEU A 671 -1.89 -12.84 14.58
N GLY A 672 -2.82 -11.94 14.93
CA GLY A 672 -2.71 -11.12 16.14
C GLY A 672 -1.57 -10.09 16.11
N ASN A 673 -0.93 -9.87 14.95
CA ASN A 673 0.19 -8.94 14.77
C ASN A 673 -0.22 -7.56 14.23
N GLY A 674 -1.55 -7.31 14.09
CA GLY A 674 -2.06 -6.05 13.57
C GLY A 674 -2.20 -4.99 14.65
N ILE A 675 -1.63 -3.80 14.43
CA ILE A 675 -1.82 -2.60 15.27
C ILE A 675 -2.85 -1.71 14.57
N SER A 676 -3.93 -1.34 15.29
CA SER A 676 -4.97 -0.48 14.70
C SER A 676 -4.54 0.99 14.70
N PRO A 677 -4.87 1.80 13.66
CA PRO A 677 -4.62 3.23 13.65
C PRO A 677 -5.25 3.97 14.84
N ASN A 678 -6.41 3.53 15.28
CA ASN A 678 -7.09 4.09 16.45
C ASN A 678 -6.29 3.86 17.74
N ASP A 679 -5.69 2.66 17.91
CA ASP A 679 -4.86 2.36 19.07
C ASP A 679 -3.54 3.12 19.03
N MET A 680 -2.92 3.25 17.85
CA MET A 680 -1.74 4.10 17.65
C MET A 680 -2.03 5.55 18.03
N SER A 681 -3.13 6.11 17.53
CA SER A 681 -3.53 7.50 17.79
C SER A 681 -3.87 7.72 19.27
N LYS A 682 -4.48 6.74 19.95
CA LYS A 682 -4.73 6.80 21.40
C LYS A 682 -3.46 6.73 22.23
N LYS A 683 -2.46 6.00 21.79
CA LYS A 683 -1.20 5.80 22.53
C LYS A 683 -0.16 6.89 22.25
N TYR A 684 0.01 7.26 21.00
CA TYR A 684 1.08 8.13 20.54
C TYR A 684 0.58 9.49 20.00
N GLY A 685 -0.65 9.54 19.49
CA GLY A 685 -1.19 10.67 18.74
C GLY A 685 -1.15 10.42 17.22
N ALA A 686 -2.05 11.10 16.48
CA ALA A 686 -2.13 10.98 15.03
C ALA A 686 -0.94 11.62 14.32
N ASP A 687 -0.38 12.71 14.83
CA ASP A 687 0.83 13.32 14.26
C ASP A 687 2.03 12.35 14.25
N ILE A 688 2.14 11.45 15.23
CA ILE A 688 3.17 10.40 15.23
C ILE A 688 2.87 9.33 14.17
N VAL A 689 1.61 8.98 13.96
CA VAL A 689 1.21 8.05 12.88
C VAL A 689 1.49 8.67 11.50
N ARG A 690 1.23 9.96 11.34
CA ARG A 690 1.55 10.71 10.11
C ARG A 690 3.06 10.74 9.84
N LEU A 691 3.86 11.04 10.85
CA LEU A 691 5.31 11.02 10.72
C LEU A 691 5.86 9.63 10.44
N TRP A 692 5.28 8.56 11.01
CA TRP A 692 5.67 7.18 10.66
C TRP A 692 5.48 6.94 9.17
N VAL A 693 4.33 7.29 8.60
CA VAL A 693 4.08 7.16 7.16
C VAL A 693 5.11 7.94 6.33
N LEU A 694 5.30 9.21 6.66
CA LEU A 694 6.11 10.14 5.85
C LEU A 694 7.62 9.95 6.05
N SER A 695 8.06 9.29 7.11
CA SER A 695 9.47 8.92 7.32
C SER A 695 9.85 7.60 6.63
N SER A 696 8.86 6.85 6.16
CA SER A 696 9.06 5.55 5.55
C SER A 696 9.28 5.65 4.04
N ASP A 697 9.98 4.67 3.50
CA ASP A 697 10.04 4.43 2.05
C ASP A 697 8.76 3.72 1.63
N TYR A 698 7.73 4.50 1.35
CA TYR A 698 6.38 3.97 1.12
C TYR A 698 6.20 3.28 -0.24
N GLU A 699 7.14 3.43 -1.18
CA GLU A 699 7.13 2.67 -2.45
C GLU A 699 7.41 1.19 -2.23
N MET A 700 8.07 0.87 -1.10
CA MET A 700 8.33 -0.50 -0.62
C MET A 700 7.38 -0.88 0.50
N ASP A 701 7.42 -2.14 0.95
CA ASP A 701 6.66 -2.58 2.12
C ASP A 701 7.11 -1.85 3.38
N VAL A 702 6.15 -1.28 4.12
CA VAL A 702 6.38 -0.40 5.27
C VAL A 702 6.29 -1.18 6.58
N ASN A 703 7.38 -1.21 7.32
CA ASN A 703 7.41 -1.84 8.64
C ASN A 703 6.69 -1.00 9.70
N LEU A 704 5.93 -1.68 10.55
CA LEU A 704 5.24 -1.07 11.69
C LEU A 704 5.50 -1.88 12.97
N SER A 705 6.06 -1.22 13.98
CA SER A 705 6.21 -1.77 15.32
C SER A 705 6.13 -0.68 16.38
N ASP A 706 6.00 -1.08 17.64
CA ASP A 706 5.97 -0.14 18.78
C ASP A 706 7.33 0.58 18.97
N GLU A 707 8.43 -0.09 18.66
CA GLU A 707 9.78 0.47 18.69
C GLU A 707 9.97 1.57 17.64
N ILE A 708 9.46 1.35 16.42
CA ILE A 708 9.48 2.36 15.34
C ILE A 708 8.72 3.60 15.78
N LEU A 709 7.50 3.43 16.31
CA LEU A 709 6.67 4.56 16.76
C LEU A 709 7.30 5.32 17.93
N LYS A 710 8.02 4.65 18.84
CA LYS A 710 8.82 5.30 19.88
C LYS A 710 9.95 6.14 19.29
N GLY A 711 10.70 5.58 18.33
CA GLY A 711 11.76 6.30 17.63
C GLY A 711 11.24 7.57 16.94
N ILE A 712 10.11 7.47 16.25
CA ILE A 712 9.44 8.62 15.61
C ILE A 712 8.99 9.66 16.66
N SER A 713 8.48 9.21 17.81
CA SER A 713 8.09 10.11 18.90
C SER A 713 9.28 10.90 19.46
N ASP A 714 10.48 10.34 19.45
CA ASP A 714 11.71 11.03 19.86
C ASP A 714 12.12 12.12 18.86
N VAL A 715 12.00 11.85 17.56
CA VAL A 715 12.23 12.86 16.51
C VAL A 715 11.19 13.97 16.61
N TYR A 716 9.92 13.63 16.70
CA TYR A 716 8.84 14.60 16.91
C TYR A 716 9.12 15.53 18.08
N ARG A 717 9.58 14.98 19.23
CA ARG A 717 9.90 15.76 20.42
C ARG A 717 11.03 16.77 20.16
N LYS A 718 12.05 16.41 19.38
CA LYS A 718 13.13 17.33 19.00
C LYS A 718 12.61 18.48 18.13
N ILE A 719 11.85 18.17 17.06
CA ILE A 719 11.23 19.17 16.19
C ILE A 719 10.34 20.11 17.02
N ARG A 720 9.47 19.56 17.86
CA ARG A 720 8.57 20.34 18.71
C ARG A 720 9.32 21.25 19.71
N ASN A 721 10.43 20.77 20.26
CA ASN A 721 11.25 21.58 21.17
C ASN A 721 11.90 22.75 20.45
N THR A 722 12.35 22.58 19.21
CA THR A 722 12.89 23.65 18.36
C THR A 722 11.84 24.72 18.10
N LEU A 723 10.62 24.32 17.68
CA LEU A 723 9.50 25.24 17.49
C LEU A 723 9.15 25.98 18.78
N ARG A 724 9.07 25.26 19.91
CA ARG A 724 8.76 25.87 21.22
C ARG A 724 9.82 26.88 21.66
N TYR A 725 11.10 26.60 21.42
CA TYR A 725 12.19 27.51 21.76
C TYR A 725 12.06 28.83 20.98
N MET A 726 11.80 28.73 19.66
CA MET A 726 11.60 29.91 18.84
C MET A 726 10.36 30.72 19.23
N LEU A 727 9.21 30.05 19.46
CA LEU A 727 8.00 30.70 19.98
C LEU A 727 8.28 31.46 21.29
N GLY A 728 9.01 30.84 22.20
CA GLY A 728 9.34 31.43 23.47
C GLY A 728 10.23 32.67 23.38
N ASN A 729 11.11 32.72 22.37
CA ASN A 729 12.06 33.83 22.22
C ASN A 729 11.57 34.92 21.25
N THR A 730 10.42 34.71 20.60
CA THR A 730 9.79 35.71 19.71
C THR A 730 8.53 36.36 20.32
N TYR A 731 8.27 36.12 21.61
CA TYR A 731 7.04 36.57 22.28
C TYR A 731 6.82 38.09 22.24
N ASP A 732 7.89 38.88 22.26
CA ASP A 732 7.89 40.35 22.19
C ASP A 732 8.30 40.90 20.82
N PHE A 733 8.47 40.03 19.81
CA PHE A 733 8.81 40.43 18.45
C PHE A 733 7.58 41.02 17.73
N ASP A 734 7.79 42.02 16.91
CA ASP A 734 6.79 42.60 16.04
C ASP A 734 7.08 42.20 14.57
N PRO A 735 6.28 41.33 13.97
CA PRO A 735 6.51 40.88 12.59
C PRO A 735 6.30 41.97 11.52
N GLU A 736 5.66 43.09 11.87
CA GLU A 736 5.52 44.23 10.96
C GLU A 736 6.81 45.09 10.86
N ASN A 737 7.74 44.93 11.80
CA ASN A 737 8.97 45.69 11.90
C ASN A 737 10.20 44.77 11.99
N PRO A 738 10.45 43.88 11.00
CA PRO A 738 11.64 43.02 10.99
C PRO A 738 12.91 43.85 10.75
N VAL A 739 14.05 43.38 11.23
CA VAL A 739 15.35 43.93 10.87
C VAL A 739 15.62 43.65 9.38
N LYS A 740 16.07 44.67 8.61
CA LYS A 740 16.41 44.46 7.21
C LYS A 740 17.58 43.52 7.07
N TYR A 741 17.60 42.71 5.99
CA TYR A 741 18.63 41.69 5.76
C TYR A 741 20.05 42.28 5.80
N GLU A 742 20.28 43.45 5.19
CA GLU A 742 21.56 44.15 5.20
C GLU A 742 22.10 44.43 6.61
N ASP A 743 21.20 44.80 7.55
CA ASP A 743 21.50 45.15 8.95
C ASP A 743 21.59 43.95 9.91
N MET A 744 21.25 42.75 9.45
CA MET A 744 21.27 41.53 10.26
C MET A 744 22.70 41.09 10.56
N GLN A 745 22.87 40.42 11.70
CA GLN A 745 24.14 39.77 12.05
C GLN A 745 24.41 38.61 11.06
N GLU A 746 25.70 38.37 10.78
CA GLU A 746 26.10 37.39 9.78
C GLU A 746 25.61 35.96 10.07
N ILE A 747 25.61 35.55 11.37
CA ILE A 747 25.07 34.25 11.78
C ILE A 747 23.55 34.14 11.51
N ASP A 748 22.80 35.25 11.59
CA ASP A 748 21.38 35.26 11.28
C ASP A 748 21.15 35.15 9.76
N LYS A 749 22.00 35.81 8.97
CA LYS A 749 22.04 35.66 7.50
C LYS A 749 22.35 34.21 7.11
N TRP A 750 23.31 33.58 7.79
CA TRP A 750 23.61 32.16 7.57
C TRP A 750 22.39 31.27 7.90
N ALA A 751 21.70 31.50 9.02
CA ALA A 751 20.51 30.73 9.38
C ALA A 751 19.40 30.85 8.32
N LEU A 752 19.22 32.06 7.74
CA LEU A 752 18.29 32.29 6.62
C LEU A 752 18.76 31.61 5.33
N THR A 753 20.07 31.57 5.03
CA THR A 753 20.61 30.82 3.89
C THR A 753 20.33 29.31 4.04
N ARG A 754 20.46 28.77 5.27
CA ARG A 754 20.10 27.36 5.57
C ARG A 754 18.60 27.12 5.41
N LEU A 755 17.76 28.05 5.87
CA LEU A 755 16.32 28.00 5.69
C LEU A 755 15.95 28.02 4.20
N ASN A 756 16.56 28.88 3.41
CA ASN A 756 16.30 28.98 1.98
C ASN A 756 16.58 27.66 1.25
N LYS A 757 17.70 27.01 1.62
CA LYS A 757 18.02 25.68 1.14
C LYS A 757 16.97 24.64 1.54
N LEU A 758 16.52 24.65 2.79
CA LEU A 758 15.46 23.74 3.26
C LEU A 758 14.16 23.93 2.48
N ILE A 759 13.72 25.18 2.26
CA ILE A 759 12.51 25.49 1.48
C ILE A 759 12.63 24.90 0.06
N LYS A 760 13.79 25.09 -0.57
CA LYS A 760 14.07 24.57 -1.92
C LYS A 760 14.01 23.05 -1.97
N ASP A 761 14.73 22.38 -1.07
CA ASP A 761 14.83 20.92 -1.02
C ASP A 761 13.46 20.30 -0.71
N CYS A 762 12.75 20.78 0.33
CA CYS A 762 11.40 20.29 0.67
C CYS A 762 10.37 20.56 -0.44
N THR A 763 10.45 21.70 -1.16
CA THR A 763 9.58 21.95 -2.30
C THR A 763 9.77 20.91 -3.39
N LYS A 764 11.04 20.63 -3.74
CA LYS A 764 11.40 19.60 -4.71
C LYS A 764 10.91 18.21 -4.27
N ASP A 765 11.10 17.88 -3.00
CA ASP A 765 10.73 16.57 -2.46
C ASP A 765 9.21 16.38 -2.45
N TYR A 766 8.44 17.36 -2.02
CA TYR A 766 6.97 17.32 -2.10
C TYR A 766 6.45 17.22 -3.54
N ASP A 767 7.06 17.95 -4.48
CA ASP A 767 6.67 17.92 -5.90
C ASP A 767 6.98 16.57 -6.56
N ASN A 768 7.96 15.82 -6.05
CA ASN A 768 8.33 14.49 -6.50
C ASN A 768 7.74 13.35 -5.62
N TYR A 769 6.89 13.67 -4.65
CA TYR A 769 6.32 12.74 -3.69
C TYR A 769 7.35 12.04 -2.78
N ASP A 770 8.55 12.62 -2.61
CA ASP A 770 9.63 12.08 -1.77
C ASP A 770 9.53 12.62 -0.33
N PHE A 771 8.50 12.20 0.39
CA PHE A 771 8.22 12.69 1.74
C PHE A 771 9.28 12.26 2.76
N LYS A 772 9.94 11.13 2.54
CA LYS A 772 11.01 10.61 3.40
C LYS A 772 12.20 11.57 3.44
N ASN A 773 12.65 12.07 2.28
CA ASN A 773 13.75 13.02 2.23
C ASN A 773 13.34 14.36 2.87
N CYS A 774 12.16 14.88 2.57
CA CYS A 774 11.65 16.08 3.23
C CYS A 774 11.61 15.93 4.77
N TYR A 775 11.14 14.79 5.31
CA TYR A 775 11.17 14.50 6.75
C TYR A 775 12.62 14.50 7.30
N HIS A 776 13.57 13.89 6.61
CA HIS A 776 14.97 13.87 7.02
C HIS A 776 15.59 15.27 7.02
N ASP A 777 15.35 16.06 5.99
CA ASP A 777 15.86 17.42 5.86
C ASP A 777 15.33 18.35 6.96
N VAL A 778 14.03 18.27 7.25
CA VAL A 778 13.43 19.01 8.37
C VAL A 778 14.04 18.59 9.71
N ASN A 779 14.20 17.27 9.95
CA ASN A 779 14.80 16.78 11.19
C ASN A 779 16.26 17.24 11.32
N GLN A 780 17.05 17.13 10.24
CA GLN A 780 18.44 17.58 10.18
C GLN A 780 18.54 19.08 10.49
N PHE A 781 17.73 19.88 9.83
CA PHE A 781 17.66 21.33 10.05
C PHE A 781 17.31 21.67 11.51
N CYS A 782 16.25 21.08 12.07
CA CYS A 782 15.82 21.34 13.43
C CYS A 782 16.85 20.92 14.48
N VAL A 783 17.49 19.77 14.30
CA VAL A 783 18.41 19.18 15.30
C VAL A 783 19.82 19.73 15.16
N VAL A 784 20.37 19.74 13.95
CA VAL A 784 21.77 20.09 13.72
C VAL A 784 21.93 21.58 13.49
N ASP A 785 21.25 22.15 12.49
CA ASP A 785 21.45 23.55 12.13
C ASP A 785 20.87 24.47 13.22
N MET A 786 19.70 24.16 13.75
CA MET A 786 19.04 25.01 14.74
C MET A 786 19.43 24.68 16.18
N SER A 787 19.01 23.52 16.70
CA SER A 787 19.11 23.25 18.16
C SER A 787 20.53 23.16 18.65
N SER A 788 21.41 22.42 17.94
CA SER A 788 22.81 22.21 18.38
C SER A 788 23.79 23.29 17.90
N PHE A 789 23.35 24.19 17.02
CA PHE A 789 24.22 25.22 16.51
C PHE A 789 23.61 26.62 16.68
N TYR A 790 22.75 27.07 15.80
CA TYR A 790 22.26 28.46 15.76
C TYR A 790 21.63 28.93 17.08
N LEU A 791 20.61 28.20 17.55
CA LEU A 791 19.87 28.58 18.76
C LEU A 791 20.70 28.51 20.03
N ASP A 792 21.74 27.68 20.06
CA ASP A 792 22.66 27.60 21.18
C ASP A 792 23.57 28.83 21.25
N ILE A 793 24.13 29.22 20.11
CA ILE A 793 25.07 30.35 19.99
C ILE A 793 24.39 31.68 20.33
N ILE A 794 23.13 31.88 19.88
CA ILE A 794 22.47 33.18 20.03
C ILE A 794 21.85 33.40 21.42
N LYS A 795 21.90 32.42 22.33
CA LYS A 795 21.30 32.51 23.68
C LYS A 795 21.75 33.72 24.46
N ASP A 796 23.07 34.00 24.45
CA ASP A 796 23.61 35.13 25.22
C ASP A 796 22.97 36.45 24.78
N ARG A 797 22.96 36.77 23.49
CA ARG A 797 22.36 38.01 23.00
C ARG A 797 20.83 38.04 23.12
N LEU A 798 20.15 36.90 23.03
CA LEU A 798 18.70 36.85 23.27
C LEU A 798 18.31 37.22 24.69
N TYR A 799 19.08 36.74 25.66
CA TYR A 799 18.72 36.87 27.09
C TYR A 799 19.35 38.10 27.75
N THR A 800 20.58 38.45 27.38
CA THR A 800 21.35 39.44 28.09
C THR A 800 21.34 40.85 27.44
N GLU A 801 21.01 40.96 26.15
CA GLU A 801 20.90 42.24 25.48
C GLU A 801 19.62 43.00 25.88
N LYS A 802 19.55 44.30 25.60
CA LYS A 802 18.33 45.10 25.76
C LYS A 802 17.23 44.54 24.82
N ALA A 803 15.97 44.54 25.28
CA ALA A 803 14.84 43.99 24.56
C ALA A 803 14.74 44.50 23.08
N ASP A 804 14.98 45.77 22.83
CA ASP A 804 14.90 46.43 21.54
C ASP A 804 16.26 46.61 20.82
N SER A 805 17.34 45.98 21.32
CA SER A 805 18.65 46.08 20.69
C SER A 805 18.65 45.44 19.28
N LEU A 806 19.40 46.05 18.36
CA LEU A 806 19.55 45.54 17.00
C LEU A 806 20.05 44.08 16.98
N LEU A 807 20.97 43.71 17.88
CA LEU A 807 21.52 42.36 18.00
C LEU A 807 20.45 41.33 18.37
N ARG A 808 19.57 41.67 19.30
CA ARG A 808 18.48 40.77 19.70
C ARG A 808 17.38 40.73 18.63
N ARG A 809 17.00 41.88 18.06
CA ARG A 809 15.97 41.96 17.02
C ARG A 809 16.42 41.27 15.75
N SER A 810 17.69 41.30 15.38
CA SER A 810 18.27 40.55 14.25
C SER A 810 18.03 39.04 14.44
N ALA A 811 18.35 38.49 15.63
CA ALA A 811 18.11 37.09 15.92
C ALA A 811 16.63 36.74 15.93
N GLN A 812 15.78 37.60 16.50
CA GLN A 812 14.33 37.37 16.52
C GLN A 812 13.73 37.42 15.11
N THR A 813 14.19 38.28 14.23
CA THR A 813 13.77 38.33 12.83
C THR A 813 14.08 37.03 12.12
N ALA A 814 15.32 36.50 12.24
CA ALA A 814 15.68 35.23 11.66
C ALA A 814 14.84 34.08 12.25
N MET A 815 14.69 34.01 13.58
CA MET A 815 13.86 32.98 14.22
C MET A 815 12.40 33.05 13.78
N TYR A 816 11.84 34.24 13.59
CA TYR A 816 10.47 34.41 13.12
C TYR A 816 10.29 33.84 11.71
N TYR A 817 11.16 34.18 10.76
CA TYR A 817 11.10 33.63 9.40
C TYR A 817 11.30 32.12 9.38
N ILE A 818 12.21 31.59 10.23
CA ILE A 818 12.43 30.14 10.35
C ILE A 818 11.19 29.47 10.93
N LEU A 819 10.60 30.03 11.98
CA LEU A 819 9.41 29.46 12.65
C LEU A 819 8.21 29.44 11.69
N ASP A 820 8.00 30.54 10.95
CA ASP A 820 6.92 30.65 9.95
C ASP A 820 7.08 29.61 8.85
N ALA A 821 8.24 29.57 8.18
CA ALA A 821 8.49 28.64 7.09
C ALA A 821 8.43 27.18 7.55
N LEU A 822 9.02 26.83 8.72
CA LEU A 822 8.95 25.47 9.27
C LEU A 822 7.52 25.07 9.60
N THR A 823 6.71 25.96 10.16
CA THR A 823 5.31 25.67 10.45
C THR A 823 4.55 25.33 9.18
N LYS A 824 4.77 26.06 8.10
CA LYS A 824 4.15 25.83 6.79
C LYS A 824 4.65 24.56 6.12
N ILE A 825 5.97 24.28 6.16
CA ILE A 825 6.55 23.04 5.62
C ILE A 825 6.02 21.80 6.38
N LEU A 826 5.86 21.90 7.70
CA LEU A 826 5.37 20.83 8.56
C LEU A 826 3.86 20.63 8.50
N THR A 827 3.09 21.56 7.96
CA THR A 827 1.62 21.53 7.94
C THR A 827 1.06 20.26 7.27
N PRO A 828 1.60 19.75 6.16
CA PRO A 828 1.18 18.46 5.62
C PRO A 828 1.61 17.27 6.47
N MET A 829 2.62 17.40 7.35
CA MET A 829 3.21 16.29 8.10
C MET A 829 2.57 16.10 9.49
N ILE A 830 2.54 17.16 10.31
CA ILE A 830 2.06 17.13 11.70
C ILE A 830 0.90 18.09 11.89
N SER A 831 -0.20 17.75 11.24
CA SER A 831 -1.35 18.61 10.98
C SER A 831 -2.01 19.20 12.23
N PHE A 832 -1.90 18.54 13.38
CA PHE A 832 -2.48 19.02 14.66
C PHE A 832 -1.50 19.91 15.42
N THR A 833 -0.24 19.53 15.50
CA THR A 833 0.78 20.30 16.22
C THR A 833 0.98 21.68 15.62
N VAL A 834 0.95 21.81 14.29
CA VAL A 834 1.14 23.10 13.61
C VAL A 834 0.00 24.08 13.86
N GLU A 835 -1.22 23.61 14.11
CA GLU A 835 -2.33 24.47 14.54
C GLU A 835 -2.07 25.12 15.90
N ASP A 836 -1.52 24.39 16.86
CA ASP A 836 -1.13 24.93 18.15
C ASP A 836 0.07 25.89 18.03
N VAL A 837 1.02 25.58 17.15
CA VAL A 837 2.16 26.50 16.85
C VAL A 837 1.65 27.78 16.24
N TRP A 838 0.78 27.71 15.24
CA TRP A 838 0.22 28.85 14.52
C TRP A 838 -0.53 29.78 15.47
N LYS A 839 -1.36 29.23 16.34
CA LYS A 839 -2.07 30.01 17.39
C LYS A 839 -1.14 30.72 18.37
N ALA A 840 0.03 30.16 18.64
CA ALA A 840 1.00 30.71 19.58
C ALA A 840 1.95 31.72 18.91
N MET A 841 1.96 31.80 17.57
CA MET A 841 2.76 32.77 16.81
C MET A 841 2.07 34.13 16.72
N LYS A 842 2.88 35.16 16.51
CA LYS A 842 2.42 36.45 16.00
C LYS A 842 2.47 36.43 14.48
N HIS A 843 1.50 37.08 13.85
CA HIS A 843 1.40 37.15 12.38
C HIS A 843 1.44 38.58 11.89
N THR A 844 1.88 38.78 10.64
CA THR A 844 1.70 40.04 9.93
C THR A 844 0.21 40.25 9.64
N LYS A 845 -0.20 41.50 9.41
CA LYS A 845 -1.58 41.83 9.05
C LYS A 845 -2.05 41.12 7.79
N ASN A 846 -1.14 40.91 6.84
CA ASN A 846 -1.44 40.27 5.55
C ASN A 846 -1.56 38.74 5.68
N GLU A 847 -1.06 38.15 6.74
CA GLU A 847 -1.03 36.69 6.95
C GLU A 847 -1.73 36.26 8.27
N ASN A 848 -2.54 37.14 8.84
CA ASN A 848 -3.31 36.84 10.05
C ASN A 848 -4.54 35.99 9.71
N VAL A 849 -4.31 34.72 9.32
CA VAL A 849 -5.33 33.70 9.03
C VAL A 849 -5.44 32.72 10.20
N GLU A 850 -6.57 32.07 10.32
CA GLU A 850 -6.89 31.24 11.50
C GLU A 850 -6.17 29.89 11.55
N SER A 851 -5.58 29.45 10.44
CA SER A 851 -4.89 28.16 10.29
C SER A 851 -3.72 28.27 9.32
N PRO A 852 -2.62 27.55 9.54
CA PRO A 852 -1.50 27.51 8.57
C PRO A 852 -1.90 26.92 7.21
N MET A 853 -2.98 26.17 7.13
CA MET A 853 -3.56 25.68 5.87
C MET A 853 -4.12 26.78 4.97
N LEU A 854 -4.43 27.94 5.53
CA LEU A 854 -4.90 29.12 4.79
C LEU A 854 -3.76 30.05 4.41
N ALA A 855 -2.54 29.80 4.90
CA ALA A 855 -1.33 30.46 4.45
C ALA A 855 -0.80 29.81 3.15
N ASP A 856 0.08 30.53 2.44
CA ASP A 856 0.74 29.98 1.27
C ASP A 856 2.00 29.18 1.68
N TYR A 857 2.34 28.14 0.91
CA TYR A 857 3.57 27.41 1.11
C TYR A 857 4.79 28.31 0.91
N PRO A 858 5.84 28.23 1.75
CA PRO A 858 6.96 29.14 1.67
C PRO A 858 7.70 29.03 0.32
N VAL A 859 8.20 30.16 -0.16
CA VAL A 859 8.99 30.25 -1.39
C VAL A 859 10.41 30.69 -1.08
N GLU A 860 11.36 30.29 -1.94
CA GLU A 860 12.74 30.74 -1.85
C GLU A 860 12.83 32.25 -1.92
N ASN A 861 13.66 32.86 -1.05
CA ASN A 861 13.99 34.28 -1.09
C ASN A 861 15.39 34.45 -1.69
N LYS A 862 15.48 35.18 -2.80
CA LYS A 862 16.75 35.41 -3.52
C LYS A 862 17.79 36.16 -2.70
N GLU A 863 17.39 37.00 -1.74
CA GLU A 863 18.32 37.72 -0.88
C GLU A 863 19.03 36.77 0.10
N TRP A 864 18.43 35.64 0.42
CA TRP A 864 18.97 34.64 1.34
C TRP A 864 19.85 33.60 0.64
N ASP A 865 19.91 33.61 -0.69
CA ASP A 865 20.76 32.71 -1.47
C ASP A 865 22.21 33.29 -1.54
N ASN A 866 22.99 33.09 -0.46
CA ASN A 866 24.30 33.64 -0.29
C ASN A 866 25.38 32.55 -0.14
N ASN A 867 25.99 32.16 -1.26
CA ASN A 867 27.02 31.13 -1.31
C ASN A 867 28.31 31.53 -0.56
N GLU A 868 28.67 32.81 -0.53
CA GLU A 868 29.87 33.28 0.19
C GLU A 868 29.71 33.07 1.71
N ILE A 869 28.53 33.41 2.24
CA ILE A 869 28.21 33.16 3.64
C ILE A 869 28.18 31.64 3.89
N ALA A 870 27.58 30.84 3.03
CA ALA A 870 27.51 29.39 3.19
C ALA A 870 28.91 28.76 3.24
N GLU A 871 29.81 29.10 2.32
CA GLU A 871 31.20 28.60 2.30
C GLU A 871 32.02 29.05 3.50
N LYS A 872 31.90 30.32 3.89
CA LYS A 872 32.57 30.84 5.08
C LYS A 872 32.15 30.09 6.35
N TRP A 873 30.81 29.93 6.51
CA TRP A 873 30.27 29.27 7.69
C TRP A 873 30.53 27.76 7.73
N ASN A 874 30.70 27.10 6.59
CA ASN A 874 31.18 25.70 6.57
C ASN A 874 32.56 25.58 7.23
N LYS A 875 33.47 26.54 7.01
CA LYS A 875 34.78 26.58 7.68
C LYS A 875 34.64 26.84 9.19
N ILE A 876 33.75 27.76 9.58
CA ILE A 876 33.49 28.07 11.00
C ILE A 876 32.87 26.86 11.74
N ILE A 877 31.94 26.13 11.12
CA ILE A 877 31.35 24.90 11.68
C ILE A 877 32.42 23.86 11.90
N MET A 878 33.33 23.67 10.93
CA MET A 878 34.45 22.73 11.08
C MET A 878 35.37 23.10 12.25
N ILE A 879 35.71 24.39 12.42
CA ILE A 879 36.50 24.85 13.57
C ILE A 879 35.76 24.50 14.87
N LYS A 880 34.43 24.73 14.93
CA LYS A 880 33.64 24.38 16.10
C LYS A 880 33.68 22.89 16.39
N ASP A 881 33.52 22.05 15.35
CA ASP A 881 33.55 20.58 15.54
C ASP A 881 34.86 20.05 16.08
N ILE A 882 36.00 20.61 15.61
CA ILE A 882 37.33 20.28 16.11
C ILE A 882 37.50 20.77 17.56
N ALA A 883 37.16 22.04 17.83
CA ALA A 883 37.30 22.63 19.16
C ALA A 883 36.36 21.99 20.20
N SER A 884 35.16 21.58 19.79
CA SER A 884 34.19 20.95 20.70
C SER A 884 34.69 19.64 21.28
N LYS A 885 35.49 18.85 20.54
CA LYS A 885 36.09 17.62 21.04
C LYS A 885 37.04 17.89 22.20
N GLU A 886 37.91 18.91 22.09
CA GLU A 886 38.85 19.29 23.13
C GLU A 886 38.15 19.91 24.34
N LEU A 887 37.09 20.68 24.13
CA LEU A 887 36.26 21.21 25.20
C LEU A 887 35.57 20.09 25.98
N GLU A 888 35.08 19.03 25.30
CA GLU A 888 34.50 17.86 25.96
C GLU A 888 35.52 17.08 26.78
N LEU A 889 36.69 16.83 26.23
CA LEU A 889 37.79 16.18 26.96
C LEU A 889 38.15 16.99 28.22
N SER A 890 38.29 18.32 28.09
CA SER A 890 38.61 19.21 29.21
C SER A 890 37.51 19.26 30.28
N ARG A 891 36.23 19.05 29.90
CA ARG A 891 35.13 18.87 30.87
C ARG A 891 35.21 17.52 31.59
N ALA A 892 35.52 16.45 30.86
CA ALA A 892 35.74 15.14 31.47
C ALA A 892 36.87 15.14 32.47
N ASP A 893 37.95 15.88 32.17
CA ASP A 893 39.13 16.06 33.02
C ASP A 893 38.93 17.11 34.13
N LYS A 894 37.76 17.74 34.19
CA LYS A 894 37.38 18.77 35.15
C LYS A 894 38.27 20.04 35.11
N VAL A 895 38.89 20.35 34.01
CA VAL A 895 39.62 21.59 33.75
C VAL A 895 38.65 22.78 33.69
N ILE A 896 37.46 22.53 33.12
CA ILE A 896 36.32 23.47 33.01
C ILE A 896 35.04 22.79 33.46
N GLY A 897 34.09 23.55 33.95
CA GLY A 897 32.71 23.08 34.25
C GLY A 897 31.76 23.21 33.05
N ASN A 898 31.84 24.32 32.32
CA ASN A 898 31.12 24.60 31.10
C ASN A 898 31.99 25.37 30.10
N SER A 899 31.54 25.55 28.86
CA SER A 899 32.36 26.20 27.81
C SER A 899 32.67 27.67 28.14
N LEU A 900 31.82 28.39 28.88
CA LEU A 900 32.08 29.77 29.29
C LEU A 900 33.21 29.89 30.31
N ASP A 901 33.59 28.79 30.98
CA ASP A 901 34.73 28.76 31.89
C ASP A 901 36.08 28.64 31.17
N ALA A 902 36.07 28.57 29.79
CA ALA A 902 37.29 28.26 29.02
C ALA A 902 37.97 29.52 28.46
N LEU A 903 39.31 29.48 28.56
CA LEU A 903 40.25 30.15 27.65
C LEU A 903 40.71 29.13 26.62
N LEU A 904 40.31 29.31 25.37
CA LEU A 904 40.72 28.44 24.28
C LEU A 904 41.87 29.06 23.49
N THR A 905 42.96 28.29 23.32
CA THR A 905 44.09 28.68 22.47
C THR A 905 44.09 27.82 21.22
N ILE A 906 43.97 28.42 20.01
CA ILE A 906 44.05 27.72 18.72
C ILE A 906 45.38 28.09 18.05
N THR A 907 46.23 27.08 17.79
CA THR A 907 47.47 27.24 17.01
C THR A 907 47.23 26.75 15.59
N ALA A 908 47.40 27.62 14.59
CA ALA A 908 47.07 27.32 13.19
C ALA A 908 48.16 27.76 12.22
N GLY A 909 48.21 27.15 11.03
CA GLY A 909 49.08 27.56 9.93
C GLY A 909 48.74 28.97 9.43
N THR A 910 49.64 29.61 8.73
CA THR A 910 49.54 31.05 8.33
C THR A 910 48.24 31.39 7.61
N GLU A 911 47.79 30.55 6.68
CA GLU A 911 46.50 30.79 5.94
C GLU A 911 45.28 30.69 6.88
N ASP A 912 45.22 29.63 7.69
CA ASP A 912 44.13 29.40 8.64
C ASP A 912 44.17 30.46 9.76
N TYR A 913 45.35 30.84 10.24
CA TYR A 913 45.49 31.88 11.23
C TYR A 913 44.91 33.24 10.74
N LYS A 914 45.15 33.59 9.46
CA LYS A 914 44.55 34.78 8.87
C LYS A 914 43.04 34.72 8.91
N PHE A 915 42.44 33.61 8.49
CA PHE A 915 40.96 33.41 8.52
C PHE A 915 40.44 33.48 9.97
N LEU A 916 41.09 32.80 10.90
CA LEU A 916 40.73 32.81 12.32
C LEU A 916 40.79 34.24 12.88
N LYS A 917 41.81 35.00 12.54
CA LYS A 917 42.03 36.39 13.02
C LYS A 917 40.98 37.35 12.48
N GLU A 918 40.66 37.27 11.18
CA GLU A 918 39.59 38.05 10.56
C GLU A 918 38.23 37.77 11.19
N ASN A 919 38.04 36.56 11.72
CA ASN A 919 36.75 36.08 12.27
C ASN A 919 36.79 35.82 13.80
N GLU A 920 37.77 36.35 14.50
CA GLU A 920 38.05 36.04 15.90
C GLU A 920 36.82 36.18 16.82
N LYS A 921 36.09 37.29 16.68
CA LYS A 921 34.86 37.52 17.46
C LYS A 921 33.78 36.50 17.16
N ILE A 922 33.52 36.23 15.86
CA ILE A 922 32.50 35.25 15.45
C ILE A 922 32.87 33.84 15.98
N ILE A 923 34.16 33.45 15.86
CA ILE A 923 34.61 32.14 16.30
C ILE A 923 34.49 32.00 17.82
N ARG A 924 34.85 33.02 18.58
CA ARG A 924 34.68 33.04 20.04
C ARG A 924 33.20 32.85 20.42
N ASP A 925 32.32 33.60 19.80
CA ASP A 925 30.88 33.55 20.05
C ASP A 925 30.31 32.18 19.66
N VAL A 926 30.75 31.59 18.55
CA VAL A 926 30.35 30.26 18.06
C VAL A 926 30.83 29.14 18.97
N LEU A 927 32.02 29.27 19.55
CA LEU A 927 32.58 28.32 20.50
C LEU A 927 31.99 28.47 21.92
N ILE A 928 31.26 29.53 22.17
CA ILE A 928 30.64 29.88 23.46
C ILE A 928 31.71 29.87 24.61
N VAL A 929 32.89 30.43 24.31
CA VAL A 929 33.96 30.55 25.29
C VAL A 929 34.16 31.99 25.74
N SER A 930 34.59 32.18 27.00
CA SER A 930 34.82 33.53 27.50
C SER A 930 36.05 34.20 26.83
N GLN A 931 37.07 33.43 26.54
CA GLN A 931 38.33 33.93 26.00
C GLN A 931 38.86 33.07 24.87
N LEU A 932 39.35 33.71 23.79
CA LEU A 932 39.98 33.04 22.64
C LEU A 932 41.36 33.65 22.41
N LYS A 933 42.38 32.79 22.25
CA LYS A 933 43.74 33.19 21.91
C LYS A 933 44.14 32.47 20.62
N LEU A 934 44.64 33.22 19.63
CA LEU A 934 45.10 32.70 18.36
C LEU A 934 46.62 32.76 18.29
N VAL A 935 47.27 31.67 17.84
CA VAL A 935 48.72 31.54 17.69
C VAL A 935 49.06 31.11 16.28
N GLU A 936 49.96 31.80 15.60
CA GLU A 936 50.46 31.41 14.28
C GLU A 936 51.59 30.38 14.40
N ASN A 937 51.48 29.27 13.67
CA ASN A 937 52.55 28.30 13.45
C ASN A 937 52.86 28.23 11.96
N LYS A 938 53.95 28.92 11.54
CA LYS A 938 54.36 29.04 10.13
C LYS A 938 54.72 27.69 9.49
N ASN A 939 54.97 26.65 10.28
CA ASN A 939 55.32 25.32 9.79
C ASN A 939 54.10 24.37 9.67
N ALA A 940 52.96 24.75 10.18
CA ALA A 940 51.78 23.93 10.10
C ALA A 940 51.07 24.07 8.72
N LYS A 941 50.52 22.98 8.22
CA LYS A 941 49.72 22.95 6.99
C LYS A 941 48.32 23.50 7.28
N SER A 942 47.70 24.08 6.26
CA SER A 942 46.28 24.52 6.36
C SER A 942 45.35 23.34 6.53
N VAL A 943 44.46 23.44 7.51
CA VAL A 943 43.40 22.47 7.79
C VAL A 943 42.13 22.83 6.99
N LEU A 944 41.90 24.12 6.76
CA LEU A 944 40.71 24.66 6.12
C LEU A 944 40.71 24.64 4.58
N LYS A 945 41.91 24.42 3.96
CA LYS A 945 42.08 24.54 2.51
C LYS A 945 41.53 23.33 1.73
N ASN A 946 41.57 22.13 2.34
CA ASN A 946 41.21 20.88 1.69
C ASN A 946 40.01 20.18 2.38
N ALA A 947 39.24 20.92 3.13
CA ALA A 947 38.23 20.34 3.97
C ALA A 947 36.94 20.09 3.17
N ASP A 948 36.73 18.85 2.80
CA ASP A 948 35.41 18.31 2.45
C ASP A 948 34.72 17.81 3.72
N LYS A 949 33.41 17.92 3.83
CA LYS A 949 32.61 17.58 5.03
C LYS A 949 32.91 16.21 5.66
N ASN A 950 33.61 15.32 4.94
CA ASN A 950 33.85 13.93 5.33
C ASN A 950 35.35 13.57 5.49
N ASN A 951 36.29 14.48 5.23
CA ASN A 951 37.71 14.17 5.29
C ASN A 951 38.53 15.39 5.70
N VAL A 952 38.83 15.52 7.01
CA VAL A 952 39.68 16.57 7.55
C VAL A 952 41.08 15.95 7.71
N GLU A 953 41.97 16.19 6.77
CA GLU A 953 43.37 15.87 6.92
C GLU A 953 44.08 16.97 7.75
N GLY A 954 44.30 16.71 9.02
CA GLY A 954 45.04 17.56 9.96
C GLY A 954 44.13 18.07 11.09
N ASN A 955 44.70 18.39 12.20
CA ASN A 955 44.05 18.97 13.37
C ASN A 955 44.72 20.31 13.72
N PHE A 956 43.92 21.27 14.17
CA PHE A 956 44.42 22.38 14.90
C PHE A 956 45.04 21.90 16.22
N GLU A 957 46.17 22.52 16.65
CA GLU A 957 46.62 22.34 18.03
C GLU A 957 45.73 23.20 18.94
N ILE A 958 44.89 22.57 19.75
CA ILE A 958 43.97 23.27 20.63
C ILE A 958 44.35 23.01 22.09
N LYS A 959 44.45 24.09 22.86
CA LYS A 959 44.67 24.03 24.30
C LYS A 959 43.53 24.70 25.01
N VAL A 960 42.94 24.00 25.98
CA VAL A 960 41.88 24.51 26.85
C VAL A 960 42.43 24.74 28.26
N GLU A 961 42.22 25.92 28.74
CA GLU A 961 42.58 26.35 30.12
C GLU A 961 41.37 27.01 30.77
N HIS A 962 41.36 27.11 32.11
CA HIS A 962 40.32 27.90 32.78
C HIS A 962 40.48 29.38 32.43
N ALA A 963 39.38 30.07 32.13
CA ALA A 963 39.38 31.49 31.79
C ALA A 963 39.94 32.33 32.91
N LYS A 964 40.63 33.42 32.54
CA LYS A 964 41.25 34.34 33.48
C LYS A 964 40.26 35.42 33.96
N GLY A 965 40.47 35.89 35.18
CA GLY A 965 39.69 36.98 35.75
C GLY A 965 38.46 36.47 36.54
N GLU A 966 37.42 37.31 36.65
CA GLU A 966 36.21 37.04 37.43
C GLU A 966 34.99 36.84 36.55
N LYS A 967 34.04 36.06 37.07
CA LYS A 967 32.79 35.72 36.35
C LYS A 967 31.76 36.85 36.51
N CYS A 968 31.25 37.39 35.44
CA CYS A 968 30.17 38.37 35.48
C CYS A 968 28.88 37.73 36.06
N ASP A 969 28.27 38.32 37.07
CA ASP A 969 27.07 37.79 37.76
C ASP A 969 25.84 37.73 36.86
N ARG A 970 25.78 38.51 35.76
CA ARG A 970 24.61 38.55 34.86
C ARG A 970 24.78 37.70 33.61
N CYS A 971 25.92 37.80 32.85
CA CYS A 971 26.09 37.03 31.59
C CYS A 971 26.95 35.77 31.74
N TRP A 972 27.59 35.57 32.90
CA TRP A 972 28.38 34.43 33.30
C TRP A 972 29.67 34.21 32.50
N GLN A 973 30.06 35.15 31.66
CA GLN A 973 31.37 35.15 30.97
C GLN A 973 32.46 35.69 31.89
N TYR A 974 33.70 35.29 31.70
CA TYR A 974 34.85 35.74 32.49
C TYR A 974 35.53 36.94 31.85
N PHE A 975 35.88 37.93 32.68
CA PHE A 975 36.59 39.15 32.27
C PHE A 975 37.72 39.47 33.27
N GLU A 976 38.79 40.07 32.76
CA GLU A 976 39.93 40.46 33.64
C GLU A 976 39.53 41.57 34.64
N HIS A 977 38.54 42.42 34.29
CA HIS A 977 38.07 43.46 35.15
C HIS A 977 36.53 43.51 35.14
N LEU A 978 35.95 43.52 36.32
CA LEU A 978 34.51 43.73 36.55
C LEU A 978 34.34 44.99 37.43
N GLU A 979 33.23 45.68 37.28
CA GLU A 979 32.82 46.76 38.12
C GLU A 979 31.49 46.39 38.78
N ASP A 980 31.43 46.31 40.10
CA ASP A 980 30.29 45.80 40.87
C ASP A 980 29.83 44.39 40.48
N GLY A 981 30.75 43.48 40.10
CA GLY A 981 30.42 42.13 39.67
C GLY A 981 29.91 42.04 38.24
N LEU A 982 29.91 43.11 37.47
CA LEU A 982 29.36 43.21 36.13
C LEU A 982 30.44 43.57 35.09
N CYS A 983 30.35 42.93 33.90
CA CYS A 983 31.12 43.37 32.74
C CYS A 983 30.50 44.69 32.16
N GLU A 984 31.31 45.43 31.39
CA GLU A 984 30.93 46.71 30.79
C GLU A 984 29.60 46.62 30.00
N ARG A 985 29.41 45.56 29.18
CA ARG A 985 28.20 45.33 28.45
C ARG A 985 26.98 45.23 29.38
N CYS A 986 27.04 44.35 30.36
CA CYS A 986 25.92 44.15 31.31
C CYS A 986 25.60 45.41 32.10
N LYS A 987 26.61 46.16 32.50
CA LYS A 987 26.44 47.42 33.19
C LYS A 987 25.73 48.46 32.33
N ASN A 988 26.14 48.57 31.05
CA ASN A 988 25.51 49.48 30.08
C ASN A 988 24.05 49.11 29.78
N VAL A 989 23.73 47.82 29.67
CA VAL A 989 22.34 47.36 29.51
C VAL A 989 21.48 47.74 30.74
N LEU A 990 21.99 47.47 31.95
CA LEU A 990 21.25 47.79 33.17
C LEU A 990 21.02 49.29 33.37
N LYS A 991 21.99 50.12 32.99
CA LYS A 991 21.83 51.60 32.98
C LYS A 991 20.71 52.11 32.05
N GLN A 992 20.40 51.33 30.99
CA GLN A 992 19.35 51.68 30.03
C GLN A 992 17.99 51.08 30.40
N LEU A 993 17.95 50.13 31.35
CA LEU A 993 16.70 49.50 31.86
C LEU A 993 16.11 50.31 33.05
N ASN A 994 16.96 51.04 33.74
CA ASN A 994 16.60 52.03 34.75
C ASN A 994 16.34 53.42 34.15
#